data_dca87a93ad99dbfea00c5c657bab354e
#
_entry.id   dca87a93ad99dbfea00c5c657bab354e
#
_cell.length_a   1.000
_cell.length_b   1.000
_cell.length_c   1.000
_cell.angle_alpha   90.00
_cell.angle_beta   90.00
_cell.angle_gamma   90.00
#
_symmetry.space_group_name_H-M   'P 1'
#
loop_
_entity.id
_entity.type
_entity.pdbx_description
1 polymer ?
#
loop_
_entity_poly.entity_id
_entity_poly.type
_entity_poly.pdbx_seq_one_letter_code
_entity_poly.pdbx_strand_id
1 'polypeptide(L)'
;METLNYIQALMGAYALDLSSIDTENEAEYNERAKAVRVRTVSLFNAMRDSAPELLQYNFADSMSDEEVRRTINRIALDANKRYTAPIIPDNIAAIDYINGEPFVTPTYVKWQNDGYRKQNFVINYNGELQSVAKRQLTALMQNMLLCFAPGKIRFNIFDQMMSGMADFVTVGYDETIYNGNVIMDEAAARDCIKRLRERMQMVMGKYGDIAKYNEKHQEIIMPYEVVVLNDYPARYENVTAELQPLFENGAKGGIYFIVMHNSDAPKLKEDAVDILTSETVTNISLQTLSGIRNNLMVKHTPIAEHPALADAFRVDFNKRINEKGTRQVLKADYASISHSEYTDVTSEISITVGLDTEDKHPVTLRFNSGDYIHGFILGQSGSGKSVLLNNIISAAILKYAPEDLMLYLMDFKGVEFNRYRGVKHVKALLVDNSDPQMTLEVLRELQQENKRRVKLWRDNAVNNIDGYNKKNPTSRLPQILFVADECQVMFAKPTSNSYGMAIQREISEILNVIATQGRSQGIHMLLATQQLDETDISGQILKNLTECFLLMSAASDSNKLVPDSDKLTNKQPTGQACYYHKRELQSKVQTFYATDEELADSIEKAREKSTTKQSNGEAYFSGSSIYHLQTEDLQSAKTQSYGAPVATIGRSIGLNQQSTAITLTQDFSENIIVWGTNRQEQATATAINALVSLMAYYEQSNTPCNFIVLDCTNNPMSQCKPLLAELEKRAYCKIIQQSEGGKYLKRIADDIYRDTAPNLILTILGQDRFSEMKRNSLLMEEKKVTEIKPAVSGLEMLSFDPLPDLGANNITDGSKVKKYQEALKYILDEGPKHHVHVLMQVDKPGNILFDEFGKEAIGLFKHRVILKSENKHLAPLRFGEDIDVQSLSDDNEHLRAYYYPDGEQPMLFTPFLLPDAQYLFNAILIN
;
A
#
# COMPACT_ATOMS: atom_id res chain seq x y z
N MET A 1 -6.65 -46.21 0.61
CA MET A 1 -7.91 -45.86 1.31
C MET A 1 -8.29 -46.91 2.36
N GLU A 2 -8.31 -48.20 2.00
CA GLU A 2 -8.65 -49.27 2.94
C GLU A 2 -7.69 -49.36 4.15
N THR A 3 -6.37 -49.24 3.95
CA THR A 3 -5.36 -49.38 4.98
C THR A 3 -5.45 -48.29 6.06
N LEU A 4 -5.81 -47.08 5.68
CA LEU A 4 -5.92 -46.00 6.65
C LEU A 4 -7.23 -46.07 7.42
N ASN A 5 -8.32 -46.49 6.78
CA ASN A 5 -9.57 -46.79 7.51
C ASN A 5 -9.36 -47.95 8.51
N TYR A 6 -8.50 -48.88 8.16
CA TYR A 6 -8.13 -49.98 9.03
C TYR A 6 -7.27 -49.51 10.24
N ILE A 7 -6.28 -48.63 10.01
CA ILE A 7 -5.51 -48.04 11.12
C ILE A 7 -6.43 -47.24 12.07
N GLN A 8 -7.35 -46.47 11.52
CA GLN A 8 -8.34 -45.74 12.32
C GLN A 8 -9.24 -46.64 13.13
N ALA A 9 -9.73 -47.70 12.52
CA ALA A 9 -10.52 -48.71 13.19
C ALA A 9 -9.73 -49.40 14.32
N LEU A 10 -8.45 -49.72 14.04
CA LEU A 10 -7.57 -50.37 15.01
C LEU A 10 -7.28 -49.43 16.20
N MET A 11 -7.01 -48.16 15.94
CA MET A 11 -6.75 -47.16 16.98
C MET A 11 -8.02 -46.86 17.80
N GLY A 12 -9.17 -46.78 17.13
CA GLY A 12 -10.47 -46.62 17.80
C GLY A 12 -10.79 -47.84 18.69
N ALA A 13 -10.54 -49.03 18.21
CA ALA A 13 -10.70 -50.28 18.98
C ALA A 13 -9.76 -50.35 20.20
N TYR A 14 -8.49 -49.92 20.02
CA TYR A 14 -7.52 -49.81 21.12
C TYR A 14 -7.96 -48.84 22.20
N ALA A 15 -8.38 -47.64 21.81
CA ALA A 15 -8.89 -46.65 22.78
C ALA A 15 -10.17 -47.14 23.49
N LEU A 16 -11.06 -47.80 22.76
CA LEU A 16 -12.27 -48.35 23.31
C LEU A 16 -11.96 -49.52 24.26
N ASP A 17 -11.09 -50.42 23.86
CA ASP A 17 -10.65 -51.55 24.66
C ASP A 17 -9.96 -51.13 25.96
N LEU A 18 -9.13 -50.06 25.91
CA LEU A 18 -8.53 -49.50 27.13
C LEU A 18 -9.54 -48.78 28.00
N SER A 19 -10.50 -48.03 27.44
CA SER A 19 -11.53 -47.32 28.17
C SER A 19 -12.57 -48.25 28.80
N SER A 20 -12.71 -49.46 28.27
CA SER A 20 -13.65 -50.48 28.78
C SER A 20 -13.13 -51.28 29.96
N ILE A 21 -11.87 -51.07 30.35
CA ILE A 21 -11.28 -51.73 31.53
C ILE A 21 -11.85 -51.04 32.76
N ASP A 22 -12.92 -51.59 33.29
CA ASP A 22 -13.59 -51.10 34.50
C ASP A 22 -13.06 -51.90 35.70
N THR A 23 -12.02 -51.36 36.39
CA THR A 23 -11.46 -51.88 37.61
C THR A 23 -10.74 -50.79 38.42
N GLU A 24 -10.96 -50.76 39.71
CA GLU A 24 -10.26 -49.92 40.65
C GLU A 24 -8.93 -50.54 41.09
N ASN A 25 -8.68 -51.81 40.72
CA ASN A 25 -7.47 -52.51 41.05
C ASN A 25 -6.38 -52.25 40.01
N GLU A 26 -5.34 -51.52 40.42
CA GLU A 26 -4.22 -51.13 39.56
C GLU A 26 -3.45 -52.31 38.96
N ALA A 27 -3.29 -53.41 39.66
CA ALA A 27 -2.60 -54.58 39.18
C ALA A 27 -3.43 -55.28 38.08
N GLU A 28 -4.73 -55.40 38.27
CA GLU A 28 -5.65 -56.00 37.32
C GLU A 28 -5.79 -55.12 36.05
N TYR A 29 -5.85 -53.79 36.21
CA TYR A 29 -5.82 -52.85 35.09
C TYR A 29 -4.55 -53.02 34.25
N ASN A 30 -3.39 -53.10 34.91
CA ASN A 30 -2.12 -53.22 34.22
C ASN A 30 -1.98 -54.55 33.46
N GLU A 31 -2.49 -55.64 33.98
CA GLU A 31 -2.53 -56.93 33.27
C GLU A 31 -3.49 -56.91 32.06
N ARG A 32 -4.71 -56.40 32.21
CA ARG A 32 -5.67 -56.29 31.09
C ARG A 32 -5.18 -55.31 30.06
N ALA A 33 -4.66 -54.12 30.44
CA ALA A 33 -4.08 -53.18 29.52
C ALA A 33 -2.87 -53.73 28.74
N LYS A 34 -2.02 -54.54 29.41
CA LYS A 34 -0.91 -55.27 28.76
C LYS A 34 -1.40 -56.24 27.70
N ALA A 35 -2.45 -56.98 27.95
CA ALA A 35 -3.04 -57.89 26.97
C ALA A 35 -3.59 -57.15 25.75
N VAL A 36 -4.28 -55.99 25.95
CA VAL A 36 -4.77 -55.12 24.89
C VAL A 36 -3.59 -54.57 24.08
N ARG A 37 -2.54 -54.08 24.73
CA ARG A 37 -1.33 -53.58 24.10
C ARG A 37 -0.62 -54.60 23.21
N VAL A 38 -0.39 -55.83 23.74
CA VAL A 38 0.26 -56.90 22.99
C VAL A 38 -0.55 -57.20 21.71
N ARG A 39 -1.86 -57.30 21.80
CA ARG A 39 -2.72 -57.52 20.65
C ARG A 39 -2.62 -56.38 19.63
N THR A 40 -2.66 -55.14 20.11
CA THR A 40 -2.58 -53.95 19.25
C THR A 40 -1.22 -53.82 18.58
N VAL A 41 -0.12 -54.11 19.30
CA VAL A 41 1.23 -54.15 18.72
C VAL A 41 1.40 -55.21 17.68
N SER A 42 0.82 -56.40 17.90
CA SER A 42 0.90 -57.47 16.85
C SER A 42 0.19 -57.06 15.57
N LEU A 43 -0.98 -56.44 15.72
CA LEU A 43 -1.74 -55.88 14.58
C LEU A 43 -0.99 -54.74 13.89
N PHE A 44 -0.39 -53.85 14.70
CA PHE A 44 0.39 -52.73 14.22
C PHE A 44 1.66 -53.17 13.48
N ASN A 45 2.37 -54.17 13.98
CA ASN A 45 3.53 -54.75 13.31
C ASN A 45 3.15 -55.44 11.99
N ALA A 46 2.03 -56.18 11.96
CA ALA A 46 1.50 -56.78 10.73
C ALA A 46 1.15 -55.69 9.68
N MET A 47 0.66 -54.57 10.09
CA MET A 47 0.37 -53.42 9.22
C MET A 47 1.66 -52.70 8.77
N ARG A 48 2.66 -52.54 9.64
CA ARG A 48 3.97 -52.02 9.28
C ARG A 48 4.61 -52.84 8.18
N ASP A 49 4.52 -54.15 8.26
CA ASP A 49 5.09 -55.08 7.27
C ASP A 49 4.35 -55.02 5.94
N SER A 50 3.06 -54.68 5.95
CA SER A 50 2.21 -54.59 4.75
C SER A 50 2.16 -53.20 4.11
N ALA A 51 2.39 -52.11 4.88
CA ALA A 51 2.36 -50.71 4.43
C ALA A 51 3.28 -49.84 5.26
N PRO A 52 4.61 -50.03 5.13
CA PRO A 52 5.61 -49.33 5.97
C PRO A 52 5.54 -47.78 5.86
N GLU A 53 5.08 -47.29 4.71
CA GLU A 53 4.93 -45.86 4.49
C GLU A 53 3.87 -45.18 5.36
N LEU A 54 2.92 -45.91 5.91
CA LEU A 54 1.83 -45.33 6.74
C LEU A 54 2.21 -45.19 8.21
N LEU A 55 3.30 -45.82 8.64
CA LEU A 55 3.79 -45.84 10.02
C LEU A 55 4.92 -44.83 10.28
N GLN A 56 5.36 -44.09 9.25
CA GLN A 56 6.37 -43.02 9.38
C GLN A 56 5.83 -41.70 9.96
N TYR A 57 4.76 -41.79 10.77
CA TYR A 57 4.32 -40.64 11.59
C TYR A 57 5.23 -40.39 12.81
N ASN A 58 6.29 -41.13 12.95
CA ASN A 58 7.36 -40.77 13.85
C ASN A 58 8.14 -39.60 13.23
N PHE A 59 7.74 -38.39 13.57
CA PHE A 59 8.63 -37.24 13.46
C PHE A 59 9.74 -37.41 14.50
N ALA A 60 10.57 -38.41 14.32
CA ALA A 60 11.77 -38.58 15.12
C ALA A 60 12.74 -37.45 14.79
N ASP A 61 13.48 -36.97 15.80
CA ASP A 61 14.49 -35.91 15.71
C ASP A 61 15.59 -36.11 14.64
N SER A 62 15.47 -37.13 13.78
CA SER A 62 16.44 -37.57 12.78
C SER A 62 15.93 -37.60 11.33
N MET A 63 14.72 -37.08 11.04
CA MET A 63 14.25 -36.98 9.64
C MET A 63 14.97 -35.87 8.88
N SER A 64 15.47 -36.19 7.68
CA SER A 64 15.97 -35.18 6.76
C SER A 64 14.83 -34.26 6.25
N ASP A 65 15.16 -33.03 5.89
CA ASP A 65 14.19 -32.06 5.34
C ASP A 65 13.43 -32.61 4.13
N GLU A 66 14.05 -33.48 3.35
CA GLU A 66 13.43 -34.10 2.19
C GLU A 66 12.41 -35.17 2.58
N GLU A 67 12.69 -35.98 3.59
CA GLU A 67 11.75 -36.98 4.12
C GLU A 67 10.53 -36.31 4.77
N VAL A 68 10.73 -35.20 5.46
CA VAL A 68 9.64 -34.37 6.02
C VAL A 68 8.76 -33.81 4.91
N ARG A 69 9.36 -33.24 3.87
CA ARG A 69 8.62 -32.75 2.72
C ARG A 69 7.83 -33.85 2.04
N ARG A 70 8.41 -35.04 1.82
CA ARG A 70 7.72 -36.20 1.26
C ARG A 70 6.54 -36.63 2.12
N THR A 71 6.72 -36.66 3.43
CA THR A 71 5.68 -37.03 4.39
C THR A 71 4.55 -36.01 4.43
N ILE A 72 4.87 -34.71 4.50
CA ILE A 72 3.90 -33.59 4.41
C ILE A 72 3.13 -33.67 3.10
N ASN A 73 3.81 -33.87 1.97
CA ASN A 73 3.21 -34.00 0.65
C ASN A 73 2.21 -35.15 0.60
N ARG A 74 2.55 -36.29 1.17
CA ARG A 74 1.68 -37.47 1.17
C ARG A 74 0.44 -37.25 2.05
N ILE A 75 0.61 -36.72 3.25
CA ILE A 75 -0.50 -36.41 4.18
C ILE A 75 -1.45 -35.38 3.55
N ALA A 76 -0.92 -34.32 2.95
CA ALA A 76 -1.73 -33.32 2.28
C ALA A 76 -2.48 -33.84 1.06
N LEU A 77 -1.90 -34.77 0.29
CA LEU A 77 -2.58 -35.47 -0.82
C LEU A 77 -3.71 -36.35 -0.31
N ASP A 78 -3.51 -37.07 0.78
CA ASP A 78 -4.54 -37.90 1.39
C ASP A 78 -5.65 -37.09 2.04
N ALA A 79 -5.34 -35.94 2.67
CA ALA A 79 -6.30 -35.01 3.22
C ALA A 79 -7.24 -34.45 2.13
N ASN A 80 -6.76 -34.24 0.89
CA ASN A 80 -7.58 -33.81 -0.23
C ASN A 80 -8.73 -34.76 -0.59
N LYS A 81 -8.65 -36.00 -0.17
CA LYS A 81 -9.66 -37.07 -0.47
C LYS A 81 -10.68 -37.28 0.65
N ARG A 82 -10.59 -36.57 1.77
CA ARG A 82 -11.29 -36.88 3.03
C ARG A 82 -12.10 -35.76 3.63
N TYR A 83 -13.00 -35.20 2.89
CA TYR A 83 -13.78 -34.07 3.37
C TYR A 83 -14.97 -34.39 4.29
N THR A 84 -15.39 -35.62 4.41
CA THR A 84 -16.68 -35.96 5.02
C THR A 84 -16.61 -36.36 6.49
N ALA A 85 -15.43 -36.66 7.01
CA ALA A 85 -15.25 -36.98 8.42
C ALA A 85 -13.86 -36.54 8.90
N PRO A 86 -13.70 -35.33 9.44
CA PRO A 86 -12.41 -34.87 9.92
C PRO A 86 -11.95 -35.71 11.09
N ILE A 87 -10.85 -36.41 10.88
CA ILE A 87 -10.10 -37.03 11.98
C ILE A 87 -8.97 -36.08 12.27
N ILE A 88 -8.94 -35.57 13.48
CA ILE A 88 -7.81 -34.80 13.96
C ILE A 88 -6.90 -35.78 14.69
N PRO A 89 -5.67 -36.01 14.17
CA PRO A 89 -4.69 -36.70 14.97
C PRO A 89 -4.42 -35.84 16.19
N ASP A 90 -4.71 -36.38 17.35
CA ASP A 90 -4.21 -35.82 18.59
C ASP A 90 -2.68 -36.02 18.54
N ASN A 91 -1.92 -34.95 18.78
CA ASN A 91 -0.47 -35.01 18.85
C ASN A 91 0.08 -35.68 20.11
N ILE A 92 -0.77 -36.25 20.89
CA ILE A 92 -0.37 -37.06 22.01
C ILE A 92 0.08 -38.41 21.47
N ALA A 93 1.37 -38.51 21.16
CA ALA A 93 1.98 -39.83 20.95
C ALA A 93 2.22 -40.45 22.30
N ALA A 94 1.47 -41.50 22.63
CA ALA A 94 1.78 -42.32 23.79
C ALA A 94 2.96 -43.21 23.44
N ILE A 95 4.03 -43.11 24.25
CA ILE A 95 5.12 -44.10 24.19
C ILE A 95 4.76 -45.18 25.21
N ASP A 96 4.44 -46.33 24.70
CA ASP A 96 4.21 -47.54 25.51
C ASP A 96 5.45 -48.43 25.49
N TYR A 97 5.70 -49.12 26.61
CA TYR A 97 6.83 -50.05 26.71
C TYR A 97 6.34 -51.49 26.82
N ILE A 98 6.67 -52.31 25.86
CA ILE A 98 6.39 -53.73 25.92
C ILE A 98 7.72 -54.48 26.04
N ASN A 99 7.90 -55.26 27.12
CA ASN A 99 9.14 -55.96 27.42
C ASN A 99 10.38 -55.03 27.42
N GLY A 100 10.20 -53.76 27.81
CA GLY A 100 11.27 -52.80 27.84
C GLY A 100 11.60 -52.09 26.52
N GLU A 101 10.93 -52.45 25.41
CA GLU A 101 11.06 -51.73 24.14
C GLU A 101 9.98 -50.67 23.96
N PRO A 102 10.36 -49.41 23.67
CA PRO A 102 9.40 -48.33 23.47
C PRO A 102 8.73 -48.45 22.07
N PHE A 103 7.45 -48.22 22.00
CA PHE A 103 6.72 -47.99 20.75
C PHE A 103 5.79 -46.83 20.86
N VAL A 104 5.61 -46.14 19.75
CA VAL A 104 4.78 -44.93 19.67
C VAL A 104 3.40 -45.28 19.13
N THR A 105 2.38 -44.92 19.89
CA THR A 105 0.97 -45.06 19.45
C THR A 105 0.41 -43.69 19.17
N PRO A 106 0.09 -43.35 17.92
CA PRO A 106 -0.61 -42.08 17.63
C PRO A 106 -2.06 -42.15 18.15
N THR A 107 -2.49 -41.14 18.85
CA THR A 107 -3.86 -41.00 19.33
C THR A 107 -4.64 -40.08 18.38
N TYR A 108 -5.81 -40.50 17.91
CA TYR A 108 -6.66 -39.72 17.04
C TYR A 108 -7.95 -39.33 17.76
N VAL A 109 -8.37 -38.09 17.60
CA VAL A 109 -9.68 -37.61 18.07
C VAL A 109 -10.58 -37.42 16.87
N LYS A 110 -11.74 -38.05 16.90
CA LYS A 110 -12.71 -37.97 15.83
C LYS A 110 -13.71 -36.87 16.10
N TRP A 111 -13.68 -35.83 15.28
CA TRP A 111 -14.73 -34.82 15.28
C TRP A 111 -15.91 -35.30 14.43
N GLN A 112 -16.84 -36.03 15.05
CA GLN A 112 -18.07 -36.46 14.37
C GLN A 112 -19.31 -36.09 15.17
N ASN A 113 -20.35 -35.77 14.42
CA ASN A 113 -21.68 -35.42 14.97
C ASN A 113 -22.60 -36.63 15.09
N ASP A 114 -22.08 -37.81 15.37
CA ASP A 114 -22.80 -39.09 15.40
C ASP A 114 -23.17 -39.57 16.83
N GLY A 115 -23.44 -38.63 17.72
CA GLY A 115 -23.84 -38.92 19.10
C GLY A 115 -22.70 -38.91 20.13
N TYR A 116 -21.44 -38.67 19.70
CA TYR A 116 -20.37 -38.48 20.66
C TYR A 116 -20.45 -37.06 21.25
N ARG A 117 -20.52 -36.99 22.56
CA ARG A 117 -20.76 -35.73 23.31
C ARG A 117 -19.51 -34.86 23.47
N LYS A 118 -18.31 -35.35 23.14
CA LYS A 118 -17.03 -34.69 23.43
C LYS A 118 -16.43 -34.11 22.16
N GLN A 119 -16.82 -32.90 21.80
CA GLN A 119 -16.48 -32.26 20.54
C GLN A 119 -15.48 -31.11 20.68
N ASN A 120 -15.30 -30.57 21.91
CA ASN A 120 -14.46 -29.42 22.18
C ASN A 120 -13.31 -29.81 23.09
N PHE A 121 -12.12 -29.22 22.83
CA PHE A 121 -10.94 -29.49 23.63
C PHE A 121 -10.71 -28.40 24.66
N VAL A 122 -10.37 -28.77 25.87
CA VAL A 122 -9.91 -27.86 26.92
C VAL A 122 -8.53 -28.27 27.36
N ILE A 123 -7.54 -27.43 27.17
CA ILE A 123 -6.18 -27.62 27.66
C ILE A 123 -6.04 -26.83 28.96
N ASN A 124 -5.98 -27.55 30.07
CA ASN A 124 -5.84 -26.95 31.40
C ASN A 124 -4.37 -26.75 31.74
N TYR A 125 -3.99 -25.53 32.09
CA TYR A 125 -2.64 -25.18 32.51
C TYR A 125 -2.63 -24.10 33.60
N ASN A 126 -1.47 -23.97 34.25
CA ASN A 126 -1.13 -22.86 35.13
C ASN A 126 0.09 -22.11 34.59
N GLY A 127 0.54 -21.05 35.23
CA GLY A 127 1.68 -20.25 34.78
C GLY A 127 2.97 -21.05 34.56
N GLU A 128 3.23 -22.06 35.35
CA GLU A 128 4.40 -22.94 35.23
C GLU A 128 4.33 -23.81 33.96
N LEU A 129 3.13 -24.17 33.51
CA LEU A 129 2.90 -25.04 32.37
C LEU A 129 2.55 -24.27 31.10
N GLN A 130 2.60 -22.93 31.10
CA GLN A 130 2.22 -22.10 29.97
C GLN A 130 2.99 -22.46 28.67
N SER A 131 4.30 -22.65 28.77
CA SER A 131 5.13 -23.03 27.61
C SER A 131 4.79 -24.43 27.07
N VAL A 132 4.40 -25.35 27.95
CA VAL A 132 3.96 -26.70 27.56
C VAL A 132 2.60 -26.62 26.90
N ALA A 133 1.68 -25.81 27.43
CA ALA A 133 0.35 -25.58 26.87
C ALA A 133 0.45 -24.94 25.47
N LYS A 134 1.32 -23.96 25.28
CA LYS A 134 1.59 -23.35 23.97
C LYS A 134 2.08 -24.36 22.95
N ARG A 135 3.02 -25.21 23.32
CA ARG A 135 3.53 -26.28 22.46
C ARG A 135 2.44 -27.30 22.10
N GLN A 136 1.59 -27.64 23.07
CA GLN A 136 0.46 -28.53 22.84
C GLN A 136 -0.56 -27.92 21.86
N LEU A 137 -0.91 -26.66 22.04
CA LEU A 137 -1.79 -25.95 21.13
C LEU A 137 -1.19 -25.90 19.71
N THR A 138 0.07 -25.51 19.61
CA THR A 138 0.82 -25.46 18.33
C THR A 138 0.77 -26.82 17.63
N ALA A 139 1.08 -27.88 18.34
CA ALA A 139 1.06 -29.22 17.81
C ALA A 139 -0.34 -29.65 17.30
N LEU A 140 -1.37 -29.33 18.09
CA LEU A 140 -2.76 -29.65 17.73
C LEU A 140 -3.21 -28.88 16.48
N MET A 141 -2.95 -27.57 16.41
CA MET A 141 -3.29 -26.76 15.26
C MET A 141 -2.53 -27.17 13.99
N GLN A 142 -1.25 -27.50 14.12
CA GLN A 142 -0.45 -27.98 13.00
C GLN A 142 -0.93 -29.31 12.47
N ASN A 143 -1.31 -30.25 13.32
CA ASN A 143 -1.91 -31.49 12.88
C ASN A 143 -3.27 -31.31 12.21
N MET A 144 -4.06 -30.34 12.65
CA MET A 144 -5.28 -29.98 11.94
C MET A 144 -4.95 -29.50 10.52
N LEU A 145 -3.93 -28.64 10.35
CA LEU A 145 -3.50 -28.21 9.01
C LEU A 145 -2.98 -29.38 8.15
N LEU A 146 -2.32 -30.38 8.72
CA LEU A 146 -1.88 -31.57 8.00
C LEU A 146 -3.03 -32.49 7.57
N CYS A 147 -4.10 -32.57 8.38
CA CYS A 147 -5.23 -33.46 8.13
C CYS A 147 -6.25 -32.92 7.14
N PHE A 148 -6.29 -31.59 6.96
CA PHE A 148 -7.23 -30.95 6.06
C PHE A 148 -6.54 -30.46 4.81
N ALA A 149 -7.26 -30.48 3.69
CA ALA A 149 -6.77 -29.78 2.51
C ALA A 149 -6.64 -28.27 2.80
N PRO A 150 -5.67 -27.59 2.21
CA PRO A 150 -5.49 -26.16 2.36
C PRO A 150 -6.79 -25.40 2.11
N GLY A 151 -7.13 -24.44 3.01
CA GLY A 151 -8.36 -23.65 2.95
C GLY A 151 -9.64 -24.35 3.44
N LYS A 152 -9.57 -25.64 3.87
CA LYS A 152 -10.74 -26.38 4.37
C LYS A 152 -10.87 -26.41 5.89
N ILE A 153 -9.90 -25.84 6.58
CA ILE A 153 -9.97 -25.52 8.01
C ILE A 153 -9.52 -24.07 8.19
N ARG A 154 -10.17 -23.36 9.10
CA ARG A 154 -9.86 -21.97 9.46
C ARG A 154 -9.88 -21.81 10.96
N PHE A 155 -9.09 -20.86 11.46
CA PHE A 155 -9.00 -20.56 12.87
C PHE A 155 -9.57 -19.18 13.17
N ASN A 156 -10.34 -19.07 14.25
CA ASN A 156 -10.79 -17.81 14.84
C ASN A 156 -10.08 -17.69 16.19
N ILE A 157 -9.11 -16.80 16.30
CA ILE A 157 -8.22 -16.73 17.45
C ILE A 157 -8.63 -15.58 18.35
N PHE A 158 -9.12 -15.92 19.54
CA PHE A 158 -9.43 -14.96 20.59
C PHE A 158 -8.23 -14.86 21.54
N ASP A 159 -7.60 -13.70 21.60
CA ASP A 159 -6.47 -13.42 22.48
C ASP A 159 -6.57 -12.04 23.12
N GLN A 160 -7.59 -11.88 23.99
CA GLN A 160 -7.87 -10.62 24.67
C GLN A 160 -6.80 -10.22 25.69
N MET A 161 -5.95 -11.16 26.09
CA MET A 161 -4.82 -10.91 26.99
C MET A 161 -3.52 -10.64 26.24
N MET A 162 -3.50 -10.75 24.91
CA MET A 162 -2.31 -10.63 24.06
C MET A 162 -1.19 -11.59 24.49
N SER A 163 -1.56 -12.82 24.86
CA SER A 163 -0.64 -13.84 25.37
C SER A 163 0.25 -14.45 24.29
N GLY A 164 -0.14 -14.33 23.01
CA GLY A 164 0.56 -14.94 21.88
C GLY A 164 0.55 -16.48 21.91
N MET A 165 -0.42 -17.10 22.59
CA MET A 165 -0.52 -18.56 22.68
C MET A 165 -0.67 -19.23 21.31
N ALA A 166 -1.35 -18.58 20.36
CA ALA A 166 -1.60 -19.08 19.01
C ALA A 166 -0.74 -18.40 17.93
N ASP A 167 0.39 -17.80 18.27
CA ASP A 167 1.30 -17.12 17.33
C ASP A 167 1.73 -18.01 16.16
N PHE A 168 1.82 -19.32 16.40
CA PHE A 168 2.17 -20.28 15.35
C PHE A 168 1.34 -20.10 14.08
N VAL A 169 0.02 -19.87 14.20
CA VAL A 169 -0.88 -19.73 13.05
C VAL A 169 -0.80 -18.35 12.43
N THR A 170 -0.50 -17.32 13.22
CA THR A 170 -0.49 -15.92 12.74
C THR A 170 0.84 -15.50 12.13
N VAL A 171 1.92 -16.20 12.45
CA VAL A 171 3.27 -15.84 11.98
C VAL A 171 3.62 -16.55 10.67
N GLY A 172 3.49 -15.83 9.56
CA GLY A 172 3.94 -16.25 8.24
C GLY A 172 3.09 -17.30 7.54
N TYR A 173 1.91 -17.66 8.07
CA TYR A 173 0.89 -18.43 7.37
C TYR A 173 -0.03 -17.49 6.57
N ASP A 174 -0.66 -18.05 5.53
CA ASP A 174 -1.63 -17.31 4.74
C ASP A 174 -2.84 -16.88 5.58
N GLU A 175 -3.29 -15.63 5.43
CA GLU A 175 -4.40 -15.05 6.20
C GLU A 175 -5.72 -15.80 6.02
N THR A 176 -5.86 -16.60 4.97
CA THR A 176 -7.08 -17.39 4.71
C THR A 176 -7.29 -18.52 5.71
N ILE A 177 -6.25 -18.94 6.46
CA ILE A 177 -6.38 -19.97 7.49
C ILE A 177 -6.82 -19.44 8.85
N TYR A 178 -6.67 -18.12 9.09
CA TYR A 178 -7.17 -17.48 10.30
C TYR A 178 -8.01 -16.26 9.91
N ASN A 179 -9.28 -16.34 10.00
CA ASN A 179 -10.31 -15.40 9.51
C ASN A 179 -10.01 -13.90 9.80
N GLY A 180 -8.92 -13.37 9.28
CA GLY A 180 -8.50 -12.00 9.46
C GLY A 180 -7.63 -11.79 10.70
N ASN A 181 -7.91 -10.76 11.50
CA ASN A 181 -7.09 -10.38 12.65
C ASN A 181 -7.39 -11.25 13.88
N VAL A 182 -6.38 -11.37 14.76
CA VAL A 182 -6.57 -11.89 16.11
C VAL A 182 -7.59 -11.02 16.84
N ILE A 183 -8.57 -11.65 17.48
CA ILE A 183 -9.68 -11.00 18.17
C ILE A 183 -9.22 -10.58 19.57
N MET A 184 -8.99 -9.27 19.75
CA MET A 184 -8.40 -8.71 20.97
C MET A 184 -9.39 -7.91 21.83
N ASP A 185 -10.54 -7.56 21.27
CA ASP A 185 -11.55 -6.74 21.95
C ASP A 185 -12.94 -7.38 21.92
N GLU A 186 -13.83 -6.89 22.79
CA GLU A 186 -15.17 -7.44 22.97
C GLU A 186 -16.08 -7.20 21.75
N ALA A 187 -15.92 -6.10 21.02
CA ALA A 187 -16.73 -5.81 19.85
C ALA A 187 -16.42 -6.79 18.71
N ALA A 188 -15.14 -7.00 18.42
CA ALA A 188 -14.68 -7.98 17.44
C ALA A 188 -15.08 -9.41 17.85
N ALA A 189 -15.05 -9.71 19.16
CA ALA A 189 -15.53 -11.00 19.69
C ALA A 189 -17.01 -11.21 19.39
N ARG A 190 -17.87 -10.23 19.66
CA ARG A 190 -19.32 -10.30 19.38
C ARG A 190 -19.60 -10.43 17.88
N ASP A 191 -18.89 -9.71 17.04
CA ASP A 191 -19.05 -9.82 15.57
C ASP A 191 -18.69 -11.23 15.06
N CYS A 192 -17.59 -11.79 15.54
CA CYS A 192 -17.20 -13.16 15.21
C CYS A 192 -18.24 -14.18 15.70
N ILE A 193 -18.68 -14.08 16.95
CA ILE A 193 -19.71 -14.96 17.53
C ILE A 193 -21.01 -14.88 16.72
N LYS A 194 -21.45 -13.68 16.35
CA LYS A 194 -22.64 -13.46 15.54
C LYS A 194 -22.52 -14.16 14.18
N ARG A 195 -21.39 -13.97 13.47
CA ARG A 195 -21.10 -14.63 12.18
C ARG A 195 -21.14 -16.15 12.31
N LEU A 196 -20.52 -16.71 13.33
CA LEU A 196 -20.50 -18.15 13.58
C LEU A 196 -21.89 -18.71 13.91
N ARG A 197 -22.70 -17.96 14.68
CA ARG A 197 -24.12 -18.35 14.98
C ARG A 197 -24.98 -18.35 13.72
N GLU A 198 -24.88 -17.33 12.90
CA GLU A 198 -25.60 -17.26 11.61
C GLU A 198 -25.23 -18.43 10.70
N ARG A 199 -23.95 -18.76 10.61
CA ARG A 199 -23.46 -19.92 9.88
C ARG A 199 -24.06 -21.22 10.44
N MET A 200 -23.99 -21.44 11.74
CA MET A 200 -24.55 -22.63 12.38
C MET A 200 -26.04 -22.76 12.11
N GLN A 201 -26.81 -21.67 12.27
CA GLN A 201 -28.23 -21.66 12.00
C GLN A 201 -28.59 -21.97 10.55
N MET A 202 -27.82 -21.43 9.59
CA MET A 202 -28.02 -21.70 8.17
C MET A 202 -27.76 -23.17 7.83
N VAL A 203 -26.65 -23.75 8.31
CA VAL A 203 -26.31 -25.15 8.06
C VAL A 203 -27.34 -26.07 8.72
N MET A 204 -27.67 -25.85 10.00
CA MET A 204 -28.61 -26.69 10.73
C MET A 204 -30.03 -26.59 10.16
N GLY A 205 -30.48 -25.37 9.84
CA GLY A 205 -31.85 -25.15 9.38
C GLY A 205 -32.15 -25.72 7.98
N LYS A 206 -31.15 -25.70 7.09
CA LYS A 206 -31.34 -26.09 5.68
C LYS A 206 -30.85 -27.51 5.38
N TYR A 207 -29.78 -27.95 6.03
CA TYR A 207 -29.08 -29.19 5.72
C TYR A 207 -28.98 -30.18 6.87
N GLY A 208 -29.23 -29.74 8.11
CA GLY A 208 -29.12 -30.54 9.32
C GLY A 208 -27.71 -30.54 9.93
N ASP A 209 -26.68 -30.75 9.12
CA ASP A 209 -25.29 -30.69 9.54
C ASP A 209 -24.32 -30.32 8.37
N ILE A 210 -23.07 -30.00 8.73
CA ILE A 210 -22.01 -29.59 7.80
C ILE A 210 -21.61 -30.71 6.82
N ALA A 211 -21.67 -31.98 7.24
CA ALA A 211 -21.31 -33.10 6.38
C ALA A 211 -22.31 -33.22 5.21
N LYS A 212 -23.61 -33.11 5.51
CA LYS A 212 -24.67 -33.11 4.47
C LYS A 212 -24.60 -31.87 3.58
N TYR A 213 -24.22 -30.70 4.14
CA TYR A 213 -23.95 -29.52 3.33
C TYR A 213 -22.83 -29.80 2.33
N ASN A 214 -21.68 -30.28 2.81
CA ASN A 214 -20.49 -30.53 1.98
C ASN A 214 -20.72 -31.66 0.98
N GLU A 215 -21.49 -32.71 1.35
CA GLU A 215 -21.86 -33.79 0.41
C GLU A 215 -22.70 -33.25 -0.75
N LYS A 216 -23.61 -32.31 -0.50
CA LYS A 216 -24.46 -31.71 -1.52
C LYS A 216 -23.72 -30.65 -2.36
N HIS A 217 -22.67 -30.04 -1.84
CA HIS A 217 -21.88 -28.97 -2.49
C HIS A 217 -20.43 -29.37 -2.65
N GLN A 218 -20.17 -30.51 -3.31
CA GLN A 218 -18.81 -31.08 -3.46
C GLN A 218 -17.82 -30.12 -4.12
N GLU A 219 -18.29 -29.23 -4.98
CA GLU A 219 -17.44 -28.22 -5.62
C GLU A 219 -17.13 -27.04 -4.70
N ILE A 220 -18.00 -26.74 -3.72
CA ILE A 220 -17.85 -25.60 -2.79
C ILE A 220 -18.02 -26.10 -1.35
N ILE A 221 -17.05 -26.85 -0.89
CA ILE A 221 -17.04 -27.37 0.47
C ILE A 221 -16.86 -26.21 1.47
N MET A 222 -17.79 -26.10 2.42
CA MET A 222 -17.67 -25.16 3.51
C MET A 222 -16.53 -25.58 4.44
N PRO A 223 -15.55 -24.68 4.74
CA PRO A 223 -14.45 -25.03 5.63
C PRO A 223 -14.93 -25.28 7.05
N TYR A 224 -14.21 -26.11 7.78
CA TYR A 224 -14.38 -26.22 9.22
C TYR A 224 -13.78 -25.00 9.91
N GLU A 225 -14.40 -24.52 10.98
CA GLU A 225 -13.92 -23.37 11.76
C GLU A 225 -13.59 -23.80 13.18
N VAL A 226 -12.38 -23.52 13.59
CA VAL A 226 -11.88 -23.77 14.96
C VAL A 226 -11.78 -22.46 15.69
N VAL A 227 -12.45 -22.35 16.80
CA VAL A 227 -12.40 -21.20 17.70
C VAL A 227 -11.38 -21.49 18.79
N VAL A 228 -10.32 -20.72 18.84
CA VAL A 228 -9.29 -20.82 19.88
C VAL A 228 -9.51 -19.71 20.89
N LEU A 229 -9.83 -20.08 22.15
CA LEU A 229 -10.00 -19.16 23.26
C LEU A 229 -8.76 -19.20 24.12
N ASN A 230 -7.88 -18.19 23.99
CA ASN A 230 -6.65 -18.10 24.81
C ASN A 230 -6.95 -17.55 26.20
N ASP A 231 -6.23 -18.02 27.20
CA ASP A 231 -6.30 -17.57 28.60
C ASP A 231 -7.71 -17.55 29.23
N TYR A 232 -8.58 -18.43 28.78
CA TYR A 232 -9.91 -18.54 29.40
C TYR A 232 -9.78 -18.85 30.91
N PRO A 233 -10.57 -18.20 31.80
CA PRO A 233 -11.72 -17.34 31.54
C PRO A 233 -11.43 -15.82 31.53
N ALA A 234 -10.19 -15.40 31.49
CA ALA A 234 -9.84 -13.99 31.57
C ALA A 234 -10.49 -13.16 30.44
N ARG A 235 -11.24 -12.13 30.84
CA ARG A 235 -11.95 -11.18 29.92
C ARG A 235 -13.05 -11.78 29.04
N TYR A 236 -13.51 -13.01 29.31
CA TYR A 236 -14.61 -13.62 28.54
C TYR A 236 -16.00 -13.44 29.20
N GLU A 237 -16.11 -12.88 30.39
CA GLU A 237 -17.36 -12.78 31.19
C GLU A 237 -18.55 -12.23 30.37
N ASN A 238 -18.31 -11.23 29.50
CA ASN A 238 -19.39 -10.58 28.76
C ASN A 238 -19.85 -11.33 27.51
N VAL A 239 -19.12 -12.38 27.09
CA VAL A 239 -19.38 -13.10 25.82
C VAL A 239 -19.68 -14.59 26.03
N THR A 240 -19.48 -15.13 27.23
CA THR A 240 -19.68 -16.56 27.51
C THR A 240 -21.12 -17.03 27.25
N ALA A 241 -22.11 -16.23 27.60
CA ALA A 241 -23.55 -16.53 27.35
C ALA A 241 -23.86 -16.58 25.83
N GLU A 242 -23.15 -15.78 25.02
CA GLU A 242 -23.28 -15.79 23.57
C GLU A 242 -22.51 -16.94 22.92
N LEU A 243 -21.40 -17.38 23.53
CA LEU A 243 -20.58 -18.52 23.10
C LEU A 243 -21.23 -19.86 23.38
N GLN A 244 -21.99 -19.99 24.48
CA GLN A 244 -22.58 -21.28 24.95
C GLN A 244 -23.33 -22.04 23.86
N PRO A 245 -24.25 -21.45 23.08
CA PRO A 245 -24.99 -22.18 22.02
C PRO A 245 -24.08 -22.71 20.92
N LEU A 246 -22.97 -21.96 20.58
CA LEU A 246 -21.98 -22.42 19.63
C LEU A 246 -21.13 -23.54 20.20
N PHE A 247 -20.79 -23.46 21.48
CA PHE A 247 -19.99 -24.45 22.17
C PHE A 247 -20.72 -25.80 22.27
N GLU A 248 -22.03 -25.78 22.48
CA GLU A 248 -22.89 -26.96 22.60
C GLU A 248 -23.28 -27.58 21.25
N ASN A 249 -23.55 -26.75 20.22
CA ASN A 249 -24.13 -27.20 18.96
C ASN A 249 -23.30 -26.86 17.74
N GLY A 250 -22.19 -26.16 17.92
CA GLY A 250 -21.34 -25.63 16.81
C GLY A 250 -20.84 -26.71 15.86
N ALA A 251 -20.55 -27.89 16.36
CA ALA A 251 -20.08 -29.02 15.56
C ALA A 251 -21.02 -29.39 14.40
N LYS A 252 -22.35 -29.21 14.56
CA LYS A 252 -23.31 -29.38 13.47
C LYS A 252 -23.10 -28.37 12.34
N GLY A 253 -22.60 -27.16 12.67
CA GLY A 253 -22.23 -26.12 11.73
C GLY A 253 -20.77 -26.19 11.27
N GLY A 254 -20.03 -27.23 11.71
CA GLY A 254 -18.59 -27.36 11.46
C GLY A 254 -17.73 -26.40 12.28
N ILE A 255 -18.20 -26.02 13.48
CA ILE A 255 -17.53 -25.09 14.39
C ILE A 255 -17.11 -25.87 15.64
N TYR A 256 -15.83 -25.82 15.98
CA TYR A 256 -15.23 -26.53 17.11
C TYR A 256 -14.39 -25.59 17.96
N PHE A 257 -14.16 -25.93 19.22
CA PHE A 257 -13.43 -25.09 20.15
C PHE A 257 -12.17 -25.77 20.68
N ILE A 258 -11.13 -24.97 20.82
CA ILE A 258 -9.95 -25.26 21.64
C ILE A 258 -9.88 -24.17 22.72
N VAL A 259 -10.09 -24.53 23.96
CA VAL A 259 -10.05 -23.59 25.09
C VAL A 259 -8.75 -23.77 25.85
N MET A 260 -7.94 -22.72 25.87
CA MET A 260 -6.73 -22.65 26.70
C MET A 260 -7.15 -22.13 28.07
N HIS A 261 -7.47 -23.07 28.99
CA HIS A 261 -7.95 -22.75 30.34
C HIS A 261 -6.78 -22.52 31.28
N ASN A 262 -6.61 -21.28 31.69
CA ASN A 262 -5.59 -20.86 32.64
C ASN A 262 -6.16 -20.91 34.07
N SER A 263 -5.70 -21.85 34.88
CA SER A 263 -6.17 -22.02 36.27
C SER A 263 -5.77 -20.86 37.19
N ASP A 264 -4.76 -20.06 36.80
CA ASP A 264 -4.31 -18.88 37.55
C ASP A 264 -5.07 -17.60 37.14
N ALA A 265 -5.90 -17.67 36.11
CA ALA A 265 -6.71 -16.55 35.69
C ALA A 265 -7.84 -16.24 36.68
N PRO A 266 -8.31 -14.98 36.76
CA PRO A 266 -9.48 -14.62 37.56
C PRO A 266 -10.68 -15.49 37.15
N LYS A 267 -11.38 -16.05 38.16
CA LYS A 267 -12.58 -16.82 37.92
C LYS A 267 -13.70 -15.95 37.35
N LEU A 268 -14.57 -16.56 36.57
CA LEU A 268 -15.85 -15.93 36.17
C LEU A 268 -16.65 -15.47 37.38
N LYS A 269 -17.45 -14.42 37.23
CA LYS A 269 -18.43 -14.01 38.22
C LYS A 269 -19.46 -15.11 38.42
N GLU A 270 -20.06 -15.17 39.62
CA GLU A 270 -21.04 -16.22 39.99
C GLU A 270 -22.25 -16.30 39.04
N ASP A 271 -22.61 -15.18 38.40
CA ASP A 271 -23.73 -15.09 37.46
C ASP A 271 -23.34 -15.34 36.00
N ALA A 272 -22.05 -15.47 35.69
CA ALA A 272 -21.58 -15.74 34.36
C ALA A 272 -21.70 -17.22 33.97
N VAL A 273 -22.03 -17.48 32.71
CA VAL A 273 -22.09 -18.83 32.18
C VAL A 273 -20.70 -19.42 32.02
N ASP A 274 -20.41 -20.53 32.66
CA ASP A 274 -19.17 -21.27 32.44
C ASP A 274 -19.34 -22.34 31.34
N ILE A 275 -18.80 -22.10 30.16
CA ILE A 275 -18.89 -23.02 29.04
C ILE A 275 -18.16 -24.36 29.30
N LEU A 276 -17.24 -24.41 30.26
CA LEU A 276 -16.48 -25.61 30.57
C LEU A 276 -17.33 -26.67 31.32
N THR A 277 -18.50 -26.30 31.82
CA THR A 277 -19.46 -27.23 32.47
C THR A 277 -20.25 -28.07 31.45
N SER A 278 -20.13 -27.77 30.14
CA SER A 278 -20.81 -28.47 29.06
C SER A 278 -20.32 -29.93 28.94
N GLU A 279 -21.26 -30.85 28.68
CA GLU A 279 -20.98 -32.27 28.38
C GLU A 279 -20.16 -32.48 27.07
N THR A 280 -20.02 -31.43 26.25
CA THR A 280 -19.25 -31.46 24.97
C THR A 280 -17.74 -31.36 25.14
N VAL A 281 -17.27 -31.20 26.37
CA VAL A 281 -15.85 -30.94 26.70
C VAL A 281 -15.05 -32.23 26.78
N THR A 282 -13.89 -32.24 26.11
CA THR A 282 -12.80 -33.18 26.38
C THR A 282 -11.66 -32.45 27.08
N ASN A 283 -11.42 -32.76 28.36
CA ASN A 283 -10.35 -32.15 29.13
C ASN A 283 -9.01 -32.83 28.84
N ILE A 284 -8.01 -32.02 28.49
CA ILE A 284 -6.60 -32.41 28.37
C ILE A 284 -5.86 -31.79 29.57
N SER A 285 -5.53 -32.61 30.56
CA SER A 285 -4.78 -32.15 31.72
C SER A 285 -3.29 -32.41 31.51
N LEU A 286 -2.49 -31.37 31.45
CA LEU A 286 -1.02 -31.48 31.29
C LEU A 286 -0.35 -32.11 32.51
N GLN A 287 -0.94 -31.99 33.69
CA GLN A 287 -0.45 -32.60 34.93
C GLN A 287 -0.72 -34.12 34.99
N THR A 288 -1.82 -34.58 34.40
CA THR A 288 -2.18 -36.01 34.37
C THR A 288 -1.48 -36.78 33.29
N LEU A 289 -0.98 -36.12 32.25
CA LEU A 289 -0.22 -36.81 31.21
C LEU A 289 1.11 -37.41 31.71
N SER A 290 1.71 -36.82 32.74
CA SER A 290 2.88 -37.39 33.43
C SER A 290 2.50 -38.46 34.48
N GLY A 291 1.23 -38.59 34.82
CA GLY A 291 0.71 -39.44 35.91
C GLY A 291 -0.20 -40.59 35.47
N ILE A 292 -0.46 -40.75 34.15
CA ILE A 292 -1.27 -41.87 33.69
C ILE A 292 -0.51 -43.18 33.95
N ARG A 293 -0.95 -43.79 35.02
CA ARG A 293 -0.74 -45.18 35.45
C ARG A 293 0.38 -45.94 34.73
N ASN A 294 1.53 -45.74 35.28
CA ASN A 294 2.71 -46.61 35.29
C ASN A 294 3.40 -47.04 33.99
N ASN A 295 3.01 -46.75 32.77
CA ASN A 295 3.82 -47.12 31.63
C ASN A 295 3.51 -46.34 30.31
N LEU A 296 2.73 -45.32 30.36
CA LEU A 296 2.47 -44.44 29.23
C LEU A 296 3.20 -43.11 29.44
N MET A 297 4.35 -42.95 28.81
CA MET A 297 4.95 -41.65 28.67
C MET A 297 4.37 -40.97 27.40
N VAL A 298 3.67 -39.87 27.63
CA VAL A 298 3.20 -39.05 26.53
C VAL A 298 4.33 -38.10 26.14
N LYS A 299 4.90 -38.31 24.99
CA LYS A 299 5.91 -37.42 24.43
C LYS A 299 5.25 -36.52 23.38
N HIS A 300 5.19 -35.24 23.70
CA HIS A 300 4.80 -34.25 22.71
C HIS A 300 5.99 -33.98 21.81
N THR A 301 5.89 -34.28 20.53
CA THR A 301 6.86 -33.88 19.52
C THR A 301 6.12 -33.03 18.49
N PRO A 302 5.84 -31.75 18.80
CA PRO A 302 5.28 -30.86 17.81
C PRO A 302 6.31 -30.64 16.70
N ILE A 303 5.88 -30.68 15.45
CA ILE A 303 6.71 -30.32 14.30
C ILE A 303 7.34 -28.93 14.51
N ALA A 304 6.67 -28.05 15.26
CA ALA A 304 7.15 -26.70 15.62
C ALA A 304 8.41 -26.70 16.54
N GLU A 305 8.78 -27.80 17.17
CA GLU A 305 10.04 -27.88 17.92
C GLU A 305 11.27 -27.92 17.03
N HIS A 306 11.10 -28.19 15.73
CA HIS A 306 12.18 -28.14 14.75
C HIS A 306 11.96 -26.93 13.81
N PRO A 307 12.64 -25.78 14.02
CA PRO A 307 12.38 -24.55 13.26
C PRO A 307 12.47 -24.72 11.74
N ALA A 308 13.44 -25.47 11.25
CA ALA A 308 13.60 -25.72 9.83
C ALA A 308 12.44 -26.52 9.23
N LEU A 309 11.85 -27.45 9.99
CA LEU A 309 10.68 -28.24 9.59
C LEU A 309 9.42 -27.39 9.58
N ALA A 310 9.26 -26.53 10.61
CA ALA A 310 8.13 -25.61 10.68
C ALA A 310 8.15 -24.62 9.52
N ASP A 311 9.33 -24.10 9.15
CA ASP A 311 9.48 -23.20 8.01
C ASP A 311 9.23 -23.89 6.67
N ALA A 312 9.78 -25.08 6.45
CA ALA A 312 9.57 -25.86 5.24
C ALA A 312 8.09 -26.23 5.07
N PHE A 313 7.41 -26.62 6.16
CA PHE A 313 5.99 -26.90 6.15
C PHE A 313 5.18 -25.64 5.82
N ARG A 314 5.47 -24.50 6.45
CA ARG A 314 4.79 -23.23 6.23
C ARG A 314 4.90 -22.77 4.78
N VAL A 315 6.10 -22.82 4.19
CA VAL A 315 6.32 -22.45 2.79
C VAL A 315 5.53 -23.36 1.84
N ASP A 316 5.62 -24.68 2.04
CA ASP A 316 4.87 -25.65 1.21
C ASP A 316 3.35 -25.53 1.40
N PHE A 317 2.89 -25.27 2.62
CA PHE A 317 1.48 -25.09 2.94
C PHE A 317 0.91 -23.83 2.30
N ASN A 318 1.60 -22.67 2.42
CA ASN A 318 1.19 -21.42 1.78
C ASN A 318 1.17 -21.57 0.25
N LYS A 319 2.17 -22.22 -0.33
CA LYS A 319 2.19 -22.55 -1.76
C LYS A 319 0.96 -23.36 -2.17
N ARG A 320 0.56 -24.35 -1.39
CA ARG A 320 -0.62 -25.19 -1.68
C ARG A 320 -1.94 -24.50 -1.46
N ILE A 321 -2.03 -23.57 -0.50
CA ILE A 321 -3.20 -22.69 -0.36
C ILE A 321 -3.36 -21.89 -1.65
N ASN A 322 -2.29 -21.26 -2.12
CA ASN A 322 -2.31 -20.44 -3.33
C ASN A 322 -2.60 -21.29 -4.59
N GLU A 323 -2.03 -22.49 -4.67
CA GLU A 323 -2.23 -23.36 -5.84
C GLU A 323 -3.59 -24.09 -5.85
N LYS A 324 -4.15 -24.46 -4.70
CA LYS A 324 -5.33 -25.35 -4.63
C LYS A 324 -6.44 -24.88 -3.71
N GLY A 325 -6.14 -24.13 -2.63
CA GLY A 325 -7.10 -23.82 -1.59
C GLY A 325 -8.19 -22.85 -2.03
N THR A 326 -7.86 -21.90 -2.87
CA THR A 326 -8.78 -20.93 -3.46
C THR A 326 -9.36 -21.38 -4.79
N ARG A 327 -8.66 -22.23 -5.54
CA ARG A 327 -9.10 -22.70 -6.86
C ARG A 327 -10.24 -23.74 -6.84
N GLN A 328 -10.48 -24.44 -5.73
CA GLN A 328 -11.64 -25.34 -5.62
C GLN A 328 -12.95 -24.61 -5.37
N VAL A 329 -12.88 -23.31 -5.04
CA VAL A 329 -14.06 -22.44 -5.05
C VAL A 329 -14.27 -21.99 -6.49
N LEU A 330 -14.94 -22.79 -7.31
CA LEU A 330 -15.26 -22.51 -8.71
C LEU A 330 -14.05 -22.07 -9.55
N LYS A 331 -13.44 -22.99 -10.25
CA LYS A 331 -12.68 -22.66 -11.46
C LYS A 331 -13.63 -22.07 -12.51
N ALA A 332 -13.93 -20.80 -12.37
CA ALA A 332 -14.17 -20.01 -13.54
C ALA A 332 -12.79 -19.79 -14.14
N ASP A 333 -12.45 -20.54 -15.15
CA ASP A 333 -11.12 -20.60 -15.71
C ASP A 333 -10.74 -19.22 -16.28
N TYR A 334 -9.82 -18.50 -15.60
CA TYR A 334 -9.30 -17.25 -16.13
C TYR A 334 -8.67 -17.44 -17.53
N ALA A 335 -8.17 -18.63 -17.83
CA ALA A 335 -7.69 -19.00 -19.16
C ALA A 335 -8.76 -18.88 -20.26
N SER A 336 -10.06 -18.94 -19.90
CA SER A 336 -11.17 -18.68 -20.84
C SER A 336 -11.28 -17.22 -21.28
N ILE A 337 -10.58 -16.28 -20.60
CA ILE A 337 -10.56 -14.85 -20.94
C ILE A 337 -9.52 -14.54 -22.03
N SER A 338 -8.60 -15.47 -22.35
CA SER A 338 -7.56 -15.25 -23.34
C SER A 338 -8.15 -15.11 -24.76
N HIS A 339 -8.17 -13.89 -25.26
CA HIS A 339 -8.53 -13.60 -26.66
C HIS A 339 -7.28 -13.64 -27.53
N SER A 340 -7.25 -14.51 -28.55
CA SER A 340 -6.15 -14.56 -29.52
C SER A 340 -6.09 -13.32 -30.41
N GLU A 341 -7.24 -12.70 -30.68
CA GLU A 341 -7.36 -11.48 -31.50
C GLU A 341 -8.02 -10.33 -30.72
N TYR A 342 -7.77 -9.07 -31.16
CA TYR A 342 -8.48 -7.92 -30.61
C TYR A 342 -9.91 -7.86 -31.11
N THR A 343 -10.82 -7.50 -30.21
CA THR A 343 -12.23 -7.26 -30.52
C THR A 343 -12.45 -5.76 -30.69
N ASP A 344 -13.24 -5.35 -31.67
CA ASP A 344 -13.61 -3.96 -31.89
C ASP A 344 -14.54 -3.44 -30.77
N VAL A 345 -14.20 -2.31 -30.21
CA VAL A 345 -14.91 -1.61 -29.10
C VAL A 345 -15.81 -0.48 -29.62
N THR A 346 -16.30 -0.55 -30.84
CA THR A 346 -16.99 0.58 -31.47
C THR A 346 -18.21 1.12 -30.69
N SER A 347 -18.92 0.29 -29.92
CA SER A 347 -20.13 0.70 -29.21
C SER A 347 -20.20 0.33 -27.73
N GLU A 348 -19.45 -0.65 -27.25
CA GLU A 348 -19.55 -1.15 -25.90
C GLU A 348 -18.23 -1.77 -25.41
N ILE A 349 -17.79 -1.37 -24.22
CA ILE A 349 -16.82 -2.14 -23.46
C ILE A 349 -17.57 -3.28 -22.76
N SER A 350 -17.15 -4.52 -23.00
CA SER A 350 -17.80 -5.73 -22.48
C SER A 350 -16.75 -6.70 -21.96
N ILE A 351 -16.76 -6.95 -20.66
CA ILE A 351 -15.72 -7.75 -19.96
C ILE A 351 -16.42 -8.82 -19.14
N THR A 352 -16.14 -10.10 -19.41
CA THR A 352 -16.66 -11.20 -18.60
C THR A 352 -15.90 -11.24 -17.27
N VAL A 353 -16.61 -11.19 -16.15
CA VAL A 353 -16.05 -11.04 -14.81
C VAL A 353 -16.17 -12.30 -13.95
N GLY A 354 -16.97 -13.25 -14.37
CA GLY A 354 -17.22 -14.47 -13.63
C GLY A 354 -18.39 -15.28 -14.22
N LEU A 355 -18.83 -16.26 -13.45
CA LEU A 355 -19.97 -17.09 -13.78
C LEU A 355 -21.09 -16.90 -12.76
N ASP A 356 -22.34 -16.94 -13.20
CA ASP A 356 -23.48 -17.01 -12.28
C ASP A 356 -23.37 -18.24 -11.36
N THR A 357 -23.73 -18.09 -10.10
CA THR A 357 -23.57 -19.17 -9.11
C THR A 357 -24.58 -20.30 -9.30
N GLU A 358 -25.74 -20.03 -9.92
CA GLU A 358 -26.83 -21.01 -10.07
C GLU A 358 -26.74 -21.76 -11.41
N ASP A 359 -26.75 -21.05 -12.51
CA ASP A 359 -26.82 -21.67 -13.87
C ASP A 359 -25.49 -21.62 -14.65
N LYS A 360 -24.44 -21.02 -14.05
CA LYS A 360 -23.07 -20.97 -14.62
C LYS A 360 -22.94 -20.19 -15.93
N HIS A 361 -23.88 -19.37 -16.29
CA HIS A 361 -23.71 -18.51 -17.47
C HIS A 361 -22.67 -17.41 -17.20
N PRO A 362 -21.93 -16.94 -18.23
CA PRO A 362 -20.97 -15.85 -18.08
C PRO A 362 -21.66 -14.54 -17.72
N VAL A 363 -21.18 -13.91 -16.64
CA VAL A 363 -21.62 -12.57 -16.23
C VAL A 363 -20.65 -11.52 -16.74
N THR A 364 -21.19 -10.51 -17.38
CA THR A 364 -20.41 -9.51 -18.12
C THR A 364 -20.66 -8.11 -17.58
N LEU A 365 -19.57 -7.42 -17.17
CA LEU A 365 -19.54 -5.99 -16.93
C LEU A 365 -19.56 -5.26 -18.26
N ARG A 366 -20.45 -4.26 -18.40
CA ARG A 366 -20.64 -3.51 -19.64
C ARG A 366 -20.54 -2.01 -19.41
N PHE A 367 -20.04 -1.28 -20.44
CA PHE A 367 -20.09 0.17 -20.50
C PHE A 367 -20.40 0.62 -21.93
N ASN A 368 -21.38 1.50 -22.09
CA ASN A 368 -21.77 2.05 -23.39
C ASN A 368 -22.41 3.44 -23.27
N SER A 369 -22.72 4.05 -24.39
CA SER A 369 -23.38 5.35 -24.47
C SER A 369 -24.88 5.33 -24.11
N GLY A 370 -25.43 4.14 -23.82
CA GLY A 370 -26.82 3.91 -23.42
C GLY A 370 -27.01 3.69 -21.93
N ASP A 371 -27.37 2.46 -21.56
CA ASP A 371 -27.84 2.09 -20.22
C ASP A 371 -26.73 1.71 -19.24
N TYR A 372 -25.58 1.26 -19.71
CA TYR A 372 -24.45 0.79 -18.94
C TYR A 372 -23.42 1.92 -18.80
N ILE A 373 -23.56 2.75 -17.77
CA ILE A 373 -22.88 4.05 -17.71
C ILE A 373 -21.55 3.97 -16.96
N HIS A 374 -21.60 3.70 -15.66
CA HIS A 374 -20.47 3.64 -14.76
C HIS A 374 -20.60 2.46 -13.82
N GLY A 375 -19.49 1.98 -13.29
CA GLY A 375 -19.43 0.84 -12.39
C GLY A 375 -18.94 1.18 -10.99
N PHE A 376 -19.36 0.37 -10.02
CA PHE A 376 -18.88 0.42 -8.64
C PHE A 376 -18.63 -0.97 -8.10
N ILE A 377 -17.52 -1.14 -7.39
CA ILE A 377 -17.17 -2.38 -6.69
C ILE A 377 -17.00 -2.07 -5.22
N LEU A 378 -17.84 -2.68 -4.39
CA LEU A 378 -17.77 -2.58 -2.93
C LEU A 378 -17.36 -3.92 -2.35
N GLY A 379 -16.39 -3.94 -1.44
CA GLY A 379 -16.00 -5.16 -0.76
C GLY A 379 -14.96 -4.93 0.32
N GLN A 380 -15.18 -5.50 1.51
CA GLN A 380 -14.24 -5.46 2.63
C GLN A 380 -12.90 -6.13 2.28
N SER A 381 -11.89 -5.91 3.11
CA SER A 381 -10.59 -6.59 2.98
C SER A 381 -10.78 -8.12 2.96
N GLY A 382 -10.10 -8.81 2.03
CA GLY A 382 -10.22 -10.25 1.85
C GLY A 382 -11.49 -10.73 1.13
N SER A 383 -12.39 -9.84 0.68
CA SER A 383 -13.59 -10.21 -0.07
C SER A 383 -13.33 -10.63 -1.52
N GLY A 384 -12.16 -10.29 -2.09
CA GLY A 384 -11.82 -10.52 -3.49
C GLY A 384 -11.92 -9.28 -4.40
N LYS A 385 -12.10 -8.06 -3.82
CA LYS A 385 -12.22 -6.80 -4.55
C LYS A 385 -11.05 -6.55 -5.51
N SER A 386 -9.81 -6.60 -5.01
CA SER A 386 -8.60 -6.37 -5.82
C SER A 386 -8.42 -7.43 -6.91
N VAL A 387 -8.77 -8.69 -6.62
CA VAL A 387 -8.76 -9.76 -7.63
C VAL A 387 -9.74 -9.46 -8.76
N LEU A 388 -10.96 -9.04 -8.43
CA LEU A 388 -11.96 -8.67 -9.44
C LEU A 388 -11.51 -7.48 -10.28
N LEU A 389 -10.94 -6.43 -9.67
CA LEU A 389 -10.40 -5.28 -10.40
C LEU A 389 -9.27 -5.66 -11.35
N ASN A 390 -8.29 -6.43 -10.87
CA ASN A 390 -7.18 -6.89 -11.69
C ASN A 390 -7.65 -7.79 -12.85
N ASN A 391 -8.63 -8.65 -12.62
CA ASN A 391 -9.23 -9.46 -13.67
C ASN A 391 -9.93 -8.61 -14.74
N ILE A 392 -10.65 -7.58 -14.34
CA ILE A 392 -11.30 -6.64 -15.28
C ILE A 392 -10.26 -5.92 -16.14
N ILE A 393 -9.22 -5.37 -15.51
CA ILE A 393 -8.18 -4.59 -16.24
C ILE A 393 -7.41 -5.53 -17.19
N SER A 394 -6.95 -6.69 -16.71
CA SER A 394 -6.18 -7.65 -17.53
C SER A 394 -7.01 -8.22 -18.69
N ALA A 395 -8.28 -8.54 -18.46
CA ALA A 395 -9.18 -8.97 -19.52
C ALA A 395 -9.41 -7.86 -20.56
N ALA A 396 -9.54 -6.59 -20.13
CA ALA A 396 -9.72 -5.47 -21.01
C ALA A 396 -8.52 -5.24 -21.95
N ILE A 397 -7.29 -5.25 -21.43
CA ILE A 397 -6.06 -5.05 -22.23
C ILE A 397 -5.74 -6.21 -23.17
N LEU A 398 -6.23 -7.43 -22.84
CA LEU A 398 -6.12 -8.59 -23.74
C LEU A 398 -7.17 -8.54 -24.86
N LYS A 399 -8.36 -8.05 -24.54
CA LYS A 399 -9.50 -8.07 -25.46
C LYS A 399 -9.48 -6.91 -26.47
N TYR A 400 -9.06 -5.73 -26.08
CA TYR A 400 -9.14 -4.50 -26.87
C TYR A 400 -7.76 -3.98 -27.26
N ALA A 401 -7.66 -3.30 -28.40
CA ALA A 401 -6.41 -2.65 -28.81
C ALA A 401 -6.21 -1.31 -28.08
N PRO A 402 -4.95 -0.85 -27.91
CA PRO A 402 -4.69 0.45 -27.29
C PRO A 402 -5.35 1.65 -28.00
N GLU A 403 -5.54 1.55 -29.32
CA GLU A 403 -6.21 2.57 -30.11
C GLU A 403 -7.74 2.61 -29.89
N ASP A 404 -8.31 1.53 -29.35
CA ASP A 404 -9.74 1.40 -29.09
C ASP A 404 -10.11 1.58 -27.61
N LEU A 405 -9.16 1.30 -26.69
CA LEU A 405 -9.35 1.43 -25.24
C LEU A 405 -8.18 2.16 -24.57
N MET A 406 -8.50 3.23 -23.86
CA MET A 406 -7.54 4.02 -23.06
C MET A 406 -7.87 3.88 -21.57
N LEU A 407 -6.86 3.62 -20.75
CA LEU A 407 -7.00 3.41 -19.31
C LEU A 407 -6.40 4.57 -18.51
N TYR A 408 -7.15 5.05 -17.54
CA TYR A 408 -6.66 5.88 -16.44
C TYR A 408 -6.78 5.05 -15.17
N LEU A 409 -5.67 4.76 -14.51
CA LEU A 409 -5.60 3.88 -13.35
C LEU A 409 -5.14 4.66 -12.12
N MET A 410 -5.94 4.63 -11.05
CA MET A 410 -5.61 5.22 -9.77
C MET A 410 -5.66 4.17 -8.67
N ASP A 411 -4.56 3.98 -7.96
CA ASP A 411 -4.43 3.08 -6.83
C ASP A 411 -3.92 3.84 -5.60
N PHE A 412 -4.82 4.19 -4.71
CA PHE A 412 -4.47 4.99 -3.53
C PHE A 412 -3.74 4.21 -2.42
N LYS A 413 -3.61 2.89 -2.56
CA LYS A 413 -2.75 2.05 -1.72
C LYS A 413 -1.38 1.75 -2.32
N GLY A 414 -1.22 1.94 -3.64
CA GLY A 414 0.04 1.77 -4.34
C GLY A 414 0.52 0.33 -4.57
N VAL A 415 -0.31 -0.67 -4.27
CA VAL A 415 0.10 -2.08 -4.29
C VAL A 415 -0.34 -2.78 -5.58
N GLU A 416 -1.54 -2.49 -6.06
CA GLU A 416 -2.23 -3.33 -7.03
C GLU A 416 -1.92 -2.97 -8.50
N PHE A 417 -1.90 -1.66 -8.84
CA PHE A 417 -1.87 -1.25 -10.24
C PHE A 417 -0.48 -0.97 -10.80
N ASN A 418 0.57 -0.98 -9.98
CA ASN A 418 1.95 -0.76 -10.45
C ASN A 418 2.39 -1.82 -11.50
N ARG A 419 1.79 -3.00 -11.48
CA ARG A 419 2.03 -4.07 -12.47
C ARG A 419 1.66 -3.70 -13.92
N TYR A 420 0.77 -2.71 -14.11
CA TYR A 420 0.34 -2.22 -15.43
C TYR A 420 1.24 -1.14 -16.01
N ARG A 421 2.32 -0.75 -15.32
CA ARG A 421 3.29 0.22 -15.81
C ARG A 421 3.90 -0.25 -17.13
N GLY A 422 3.94 0.62 -18.13
CA GLY A 422 4.45 0.32 -19.48
C GLY A 422 3.46 -0.41 -20.41
N VAL A 423 2.21 -0.65 -19.98
CA VAL A 423 1.16 -1.19 -20.82
C VAL A 423 0.62 -0.08 -21.74
N LYS A 424 0.64 -0.29 -23.06
CA LYS A 424 0.31 0.77 -24.06
C LYS A 424 -1.11 1.33 -23.98
N HIS A 425 -2.04 0.64 -23.31
CA HIS A 425 -3.39 1.14 -23.06
C HIS A 425 -3.43 2.23 -22.00
N VAL A 426 -2.44 2.28 -21.10
CA VAL A 426 -2.43 3.19 -19.96
C VAL A 426 -2.05 4.58 -20.42
N LYS A 427 -2.87 5.56 -20.10
CA LYS A 427 -2.63 6.99 -20.31
C LYS A 427 -2.09 7.66 -19.05
N ALA A 428 -2.66 7.31 -17.90
CA ALA A 428 -2.20 7.76 -16.59
C ALA A 428 -2.23 6.62 -15.59
N LEU A 429 -1.16 6.48 -14.82
CA LEU A 429 -1.03 5.52 -13.74
C LEU A 429 -0.61 6.26 -12.47
N LEU A 430 -1.50 6.32 -11.50
CA LEU A 430 -1.28 6.94 -10.20
C LEU A 430 -1.23 5.84 -9.14
N VAL A 431 -0.09 5.68 -8.47
CA VAL A 431 0.11 4.70 -7.41
C VAL A 431 0.65 5.36 -6.16
N ASP A 432 0.21 4.89 -5.00
CA ASP A 432 0.65 5.37 -3.68
C ASP A 432 0.55 6.90 -3.54
N ASN A 433 -0.66 7.44 -3.73
CA ASN A 433 -0.87 8.88 -3.73
C ASN A 433 -1.59 9.37 -2.48
N SER A 434 -0.85 10.02 -1.60
CA SER A 434 -1.39 10.80 -0.49
C SER A 434 -1.67 12.27 -0.85
N ASP A 435 -1.26 12.73 -2.05
CA ASP A 435 -1.40 14.13 -2.48
C ASP A 435 -2.65 14.32 -3.36
N PRO A 436 -3.71 15.00 -2.85
CA PRO A 436 -4.94 15.27 -3.60
C PRO A 436 -4.71 16.07 -4.89
N GLN A 437 -3.63 16.87 -4.98
CA GLN A 437 -3.31 17.67 -6.15
C GLN A 437 -2.99 16.80 -7.36
N MET A 438 -2.28 15.67 -7.18
CA MET A 438 -2.00 14.76 -8.30
C MET A 438 -3.28 14.12 -8.84
N THR A 439 -4.18 13.72 -7.93
CA THR A 439 -5.52 13.26 -8.31
C THR A 439 -6.25 14.32 -9.15
N LEU A 440 -6.22 15.56 -8.69
CA LEU A 440 -6.87 16.68 -9.38
C LEU A 440 -6.29 16.90 -10.78
N GLU A 441 -4.97 16.83 -10.96
CA GLU A 441 -4.34 17.02 -12.28
C GLU A 441 -4.75 15.94 -13.29
N VAL A 442 -4.82 14.67 -12.86
CA VAL A 442 -5.32 13.59 -13.73
C VAL A 442 -6.80 13.81 -14.08
N LEU A 443 -7.61 14.23 -13.13
CA LEU A 443 -9.03 14.52 -13.38
C LEU A 443 -9.24 15.75 -14.25
N ARG A 444 -8.39 16.78 -14.15
CA ARG A 444 -8.40 17.95 -15.03
C ARG A 444 -8.11 17.57 -16.48
N GLU A 445 -7.14 16.67 -16.72
CA GLU A 445 -6.90 16.17 -18.09
C GLU A 445 -8.10 15.42 -18.62
N LEU A 446 -8.68 14.54 -17.81
CA LEU A 446 -9.89 13.80 -18.20
C LEU A 446 -11.06 14.77 -18.50
N GLN A 447 -11.19 15.85 -17.74
CA GLN A 447 -12.17 16.92 -18.02
C GLN A 447 -11.86 17.67 -19.31
N GLN A 448 -10.59 17.97 -19.58
CA GLN A 448 -10.18 18.61 -20.85
C GLN A 448 -10.50 17.71 -22.04
N GLU A 449 -10.21 16.41 -21.95
CA GLU A 449 -10.57 15.44 -22.97
C GLU A 449 -12.10 15.36 -23.16
N ASN A 450 -12.86 15.37 -22.07
CA ASN A 450 -14.32 15.45 -22.14
C ASN A 450 -14.79 16.71 -22.92
N LYS A 451 -14.25 17.89 -22.59
CA LYS A 451 -14.55 19.15 -23.29
C LYS A 451 -14.13 19.09 -24.76
N ARG A 452 -12.97 18.51 -25.07
CA ARG A 452 -12.46 18.32 -26.44
C ARG A 452 -13.41 17.46 -27.27
N ARG A 453 -13.89 16.34 -26.69
CA ARG A 453 -14.86 15.45 -27.35
C ARG A 453 -16.21 16.15 -27.61
N VAL A 454 -16.71 16.90 -26.62
CA VAL A 454 -17.95 17.70 -26.79
C VAL A 454 -17.83 18.67 -27.98
N LYS A 455 -16.68 19.32 -28.16
CA LYS A 455 -16.40 20.17 -29.32
C LYS A 455 -16.39 19.37 -30.62
N LEU A 456 -15.72 18.21 -30.64
CA LEU A 456 -15.68 17.33 -31.82
C LEU A 456 -17.09 16.83 -32.22
N TRP A 457 -17.96 16.52 -31.26
CA TRP A 457 -19.35 16.12 -31.57
C TRP A 457 -20.10 17.24 -32.25
N ARG A 458 -19.94 18.46 -31.80
CA ARG A 458 -20.56 19.65 -32.42
C ARG A 458 -20.04 19.88 -33.83
N ASP A 459 -18.71 19.87 -33.98
CA ASP A 459 -18.06 20.14 -35.28
C ASP A 459 -18.38 19.05 -36.31
N ASN A 460 -18.67 17.83 -35.91
CA ASN A 460 -19.01 16.70 -36.77
C ASN A 460 -20.52 16.40 -36.85
N ALA A 461 -21.39 17.19 -36.19
CA ALA A 461 -22.83 16.98 -36.14
C ALA A 461 -23.20 15.54 -35.70
N VAL A 462 -22.60 15.07 -34.60
CA VAL A 462 -22.86 13.77 -33.95
C VAL A 462 -23.22 13.98 -32.49
N ASN A 463 -23.83 12.98 -31.83
CA ASN A 463 -24.30 13.11 -30.45
C ASN A 463 -23.46 12.29 -29.43
N ASN A 464 -22.64 11.35 -29.90
CA ASN A 464 -21.87 10.46 -29.07
C ASN A 464 -20.66 9.90 -29.82
N ILE A 465 -19.80 9.16 -29.07
CA ILE A 465 -18.59 8.52 -29.59
C ILE A 465 -18.89 7.54 -30.73
N ASP A 466 -19.98 6.79 -30.63
CA ASP A 466 -20.36 5.79 -31.66
C ASP A 466 -20.67 6.46 -32.99
N GLY A 467 -21.41 7.55 -32.95
CA GLY A 467 -21.69 8.36 -34.13
C GLY A 467 -20.43 8.96 -34.75
N TYR A 468 -19.51 9.45 -33.91
CA TYR A 468 -18.23 9.99 -34.36
C TYR A 468 -17.36 8.91 -35.03
N ASN A 469 -17.16 7.75 -34.34
CA ASN A 469 -16.31 6.68 -34.83
C ASN A 469 -16.84 6.04 -36.11
N LYS A 470 -18.15 5.92 -36.25
CA LYS A 470 -18.79 5.49 -37.52
C LYS A 470 -18.54 6.46 -38.68
N LYS A 471 -18.55 7.77 -38.39
CA LYS A 471 -18.32 8.81 -39.40
C LYS A 471 -16.85 8.98 -39.76
N ASN A 472 -15.93 8.65 -38.82
CA ASN A 472 -14.49 8.82 -38.93
C ASN A 472 -13.73 7.51 -38.71
N PRO A 473 -13.88 6.48 -39.56
CA PRO A 473 -13.34 5.14 -39.34
C PRO A 473 -11.81 5.10 -39.34
N THR A 474 -11.13 6.05 -39.98
CA THR A 474 -9.67 6.16 -40.05
C THR A 474 -9.05 6.98 -38.92
N SER A 475 -9.85 7.71 -38.14
CA SER A 475 -9.42 8.52 -36.98
C SER A 475 -10.40 8.37 -35.84
N ARG A 476 -10.63 7.11 -35.47
CA ARG A 476 -11.48 6.74 -34.33
C ARG A 476 -10.89 7.24 -33.03
N LEU A 477 -11.76 7.51 -32.07
CA LEU A 477 -11.37 7.83 -30.70
C LEU A 477 -11.56 6.61 -29.80
N PRO A 478 -10.64 6.34 -28.88
CA PRO A 478 -10.78 5.24 -27.93
C PRO A 478 -11.90 5.49 -26.94
N GLN A 479 -12.55 4.43 -26.48
CA GLN A 479 -13.29 4.45 -25.23
C GLN A 479 -12.31 4.67 -24.08
N ILE A 480 -12.71 5.41 -23.06
CA ILE A 480 -11.89 5.66 -21.86
C ILE A 480 -12.51 4.94 -20.67
N LEU A 481 -11.71 4.15 -19.98
CA LEU A 481 -12.08 3.55 -18.70
C LEU A 481 -11.18 4.11 -17.60
N PHE A 482 -11.77 4.93 -16.74
CA PHE A 482 -11.14 5.44 -15.54
C PHE A 482 -11.42 4.47 -14.38
N VAL A 483 -10.39 3.85 -13.83
CA VAL A 483 -10.46 2.88 -12.73
C VAL A 483 -9.79 3.47 -11.50
N ALA A 484 -10.49 3.52 -10.38
CA ALA A 484 -9.94 3.98 -9.11
C ALA A 484 -10.18 2.94 -8.01
N ASP A 485 -9.10 2.39 -7.44
CA ASP A 485 -9.16 1.58 -6.22
C ASP A 485 -9.01 2.47 -4.99
N GLU A 486 -9.73 2.13 -3.91
CA GLU A 486 -9.88 2.93 -2.69
C GLU A 486 -10.36 4.36 -2.97
N CYS A 487 -11.36 4.46 -3.83
CA CYS A 487 -11.88 5.74 -4.33
C CYS A 487 -12.43 6.68 -3.23
N GLN A 488 -12.67 6.18 -1.99
CA GLN A 488 -13.09 7.02 -0.86
C GLN A 488 -12.11 8.15 -0.58
N VAL A 489 -10.83 8.00 -0.95
CA VAL A 489 -9.82 9.07 -0.81
C VAL A 489 -10.22 10.31 -1.62
N MET A 490 -10.80 10.12 -2.81
CA MET A 490 -11.29 11.23 -3.65
C MET A 490 -12.51 11.94 -3.06
N PHE A 491 -13.23 11.29 -2.15
CA PHE A 491 -14.45 11.80 -1.53
C PHE A 491 -14.31 12.05 -0.04
N ALA A 492 -13.08 12.04 0.49
CA ALA A 492 -12.80 12.33 1.89
C ALA A 492 -13.27 13.75 2.25
N LYS A 493 -13.84 13.92 3.43
CA LYS A 493 -14.23 15.25 3.90
C LYS A 493 -12.96 16.10 4.07
N PRO A 494 -12.92 17.32 3.51
CA PRO A 494 -11.74 18.14 3.55
C PRO A 494 -11.37 18.49 4.98
N THR A 495 -10.06 18.49 5.26
CA THR A 495 -9.49 19.08 6.46
C THR A 495 -9.81 20.58 6.53
N SER A 496 -9.78 21.16 7.70
CA SER A 496 -10.28 22.53 8.01
C SER A 496 -9.55 23.69 7.30
N ASN A 497 -8.66 23.44 6.33
CA ASN A 497 -7.99 24.48 5.57
C ASN A 497 -8.71 24.82 4.25
N SER A 498 -8.69 26.08 3.87
CA SER A 498 -9.36 26.60 2.67
C SER A 498 -8.86 25.96 1.37
N TYR A 499 -7.56 25.66 1.30
CA TYR A 499 -6.93 25.07 0.11
C TYR A 499 -7.33 23.62 -0.13
N GLY A 500 -7.27 22.75 0.90
CA GLY A 500 -7.75 21.37 0.80
C GLY A 500 -9.23 21.29 0.45
N MET A 501 -10.05 22.22 0.97
CA MET A 501 -11.46 22.33 0.60
C MET A 501 -11.66 22.71 -0.89
N ALA A 502 -10.83 23.60 -1.42
CA ALA A 502 -10.92 24.01 -2.84
C ALA A 502 -10.57 22.83 -3.78
N ILE A 503 -9.49 22.10 -3.50
CA ILE A 503 -9.10 20.91 -4.27
C ILE A 503 -10.21 19.85 -4.22
N GLN A 504 -10.71 19.52 -3.02
CA GLN A 504 -11.73 18.49 -2.86
C GLN A 504 -13.03 18.86 -3.54
N ARG A 505 -13.41 20.13 -3.51
CA ARG A 505 -14.55 20.65 -4.23
C ARG A 505 -14.38 20.50 -5.75
N GLU A 506 -13.21 20.87 -6.30
CA GLU A 506 -12.95 20.76 -7.73
C GLU A 506 -12.91 19.29 -8.18
N ILE A 507 -12.30 18.38 -7.40
CA ILE A 507 -12.36 16.93 -7.64
C ILE A 507 -13.82 16.46 -7.73
N SER A 508 -14.65 16.84 -6.77
CA SER A 508 -16.07 16.47 -6.73
C SER A 508 -16.85 17.06 -7.93
N GLU A 509 -16.58 18.30 -8.32
CA GLU A 509 -17.19 18.94 -9.48
C GLU A 509 -16.84 18.22 -10.79
N ILE A 510 -15.55 17.87 -10.99
CA ILE A 510 -15.09 17.14 -12.18
C ILE A 510 -15.73 15.75 -12.24
N LEU A 511 -15.73 15.01 -11.14
CA LEU A 511 -16.34 13.67 -11.07
C LEU A 511 -17.84 13.72 -11.34
N ASN A 512 -18.57 14.75 -10.86
CA ASN A 512 -19.97 14.97 -11.17
C ASN A 512 -20.20 15.24 -12.68
N VAL A 513 -19.33 16.02 -13.32
CA VAL A 513 -19.40 16.27 -14.77
C VAL A 513 -19.18 14.97 -15.54
N ILE A 514 -18.17 14.18 -15.19
CA ILE A 514 -17.90 12.89 -15.85
C ILE A 514 -19.06 11.93 -15.62
N ALA A 515 -19.59 11.84 -14.40
CA ALA A 515 -20.73 10.97 -14.07
C ALA A 515 -21.98 11.29 -14.90
N THR A 516 -22.21 12.55 -15.23
CA THR A 516 -23.42 12.99 -15.92
C THR A 516 -23.27 13.06 -17.43
N GLN A 517 -22.09 13.40 -17.93
CA GLN A 517 -21.82 13.66 -19.35
C GLN A 517 -20.93 12.61 -20.01
N GLY A 518 -20.07 11.93 -19.24
CA GLY A 518 -19.02 11.04 -19.74
C GLY A 518 -19.52 9.97 -20.72
N ARG A 519 -20.70 9.40 -20.47
CA ARG A 519 -21.24 8.30 -21.29
C ARG A 519 -21.30 8.60 -22.79
N SER A 520 -21.76 9.78 -23.16
CA SER A 520 -21.86 10.17 -24.59
C SER A 520 -20.51 10.49 -25.21
N GLN A 521 -19.52 10.82 -24.37
CA GLN A 521 -18.14 11.01 -24.78
C GLN A 521 -17.31 9.71 -24.78
N GLY A 522 -17.89 8.58 -24.35
CA GLY A 522 -17.17 7.31 -24.20
C GLY A 522 -16.16 7.35 -23.06
N ILE A 523 -16.51 8.03 -21.96
CA ILE A 523 -15.71 8.10 -20.72
C ILE A 523 -16.51 7.42 -19.62
N HIS A 524 -16.01 6.29 -19.15
CA HIS A 524 -16.63 5.47 -18.13
C HIS A 524 -15.77 5.41 -16.87
N MET A 525 -16.42 5.35 -15.70
CA MET A 525 -15.75 5.19 -14.41
C MET A 525 -16.04 3.80 -13.85
N LEU A 526 -15.01 3.17 -13.28
CA LEU A 526 -15.13 2.00 -12.42
C LEU A 526 -14.47 2.34 -11.09
N LEU A 527 -15.28 2.62 -10.10
CA LEU A 527 -14.84 3.01 -8.77
C LEU A 527 -14.88 1.80 -7.84
N ALA A 528 -13.89 1.66 -6.97
CA ALA A 528 -13.85 0.58 -6.00
C ALA A 528 -13.43 1.10 -4.62
N THR A 529 -14.03 0.53 -3.56
CA THR A 529 -13.69 0.87 -2.17
C THR A 529 -14.00 -0.29 -1.23
N GLN A 530 -13.42 -0.24 -0.03
CA GLN A 530 -13.75 -1.15 1.05
C GLN A 530 -14.86 -0.61 1.94
N GLN A 531 -15.03 0.71 2.03
CA GLN A 531 -16.01 1.38 2.88
C GLN A 531 -16.49 2.68 2.26
N LEU A 532 -17.73 3.04 2.55
CA LEU A 532 -18.36 4.29 2.12
C LEU A 532 -18.70 5.22 3.28
N ASP A 533 -18.50 4.78 4.51
CA ASP A 533 -18.70 5.63 5.67
C ASP A 533 -17.68 6.78 5.63
N GLU A 534 -18.06 7.94 6.09
CA GLU A 534 -17.26 9.17 6.07
C GLU A 534 -16.97 9.79 4.69
N THR A 535 -17.55 9.24 3.60
CA THR A 535 -17.43 9.82 2.26
C THR A 535 -18.56 10.79 1.93
N ASP A 536 -18.25 11.81 1.12
CA ASP A 536 -19.22 12.78 0.60
C ASP A 536 -19.48 12.55 -0.90
N ILE A 537 -19.81 11.31 -1.26
CA ILE A 537 -20.18 10.98 -2.63
C ILE A 537 -21.55 11.57 -2.95
N SER A 538 -21.62 12.44 -3.96
CA SER A 538 -22.86 13.09 -4.34
C SER A 538 -23.93 12.09 -4.81
N GLY A 539 -25.19 12.35 -4.47
CA GLY A 539 -26.32 11.54 -4.95
C GLY A 539 -26.40 11.49 -6.48
N GLN A 540 -25.80 12.44 -7.19
CA GLN A 540 -25.74 12.48 -8.63
C GLN A 540 -24.76 11.45 -9.20
N ILE A 541 -23.61 11.28 -8.57
CA ILE A 541 -22.66 10.20 -8.92
C ILE A 541 -23.30 8.85 -8.65
N LEU A 542 -23.86 8.64 -7.44
CA LEU A 542 -24.49 7.38 -7.05
C LEU A 542 -25.65 6.96 -7.99
N LYS A 543 -26.39 7.90 -8.57
CA LYS A 543 -27.46 7.60 -9.54
C LYS A 543 -26.95 7.10 -10.89
N ASN A 544 -25.73 7.48 -11.29
CA ASN A 544 -25.12 7.12 -12.57
C ASN A 544 -24.19 5.88 -12.47
N LEU A 545 -23.99 5.34 -11.27
CA LEU A 545 -23.36 4.05 -11.07
C LEU A 545 -24.37 2.93 -11.36
N THR A 546 -24.50 2.58 -12.63
CA THR A 546 -25.51 1.61 -13.11
C THR A 546 -25.08 0.16 -12.87
N GLU A 547 -23.77 -0.10 -12.83
CA GLU A 547 -23.15 -1.42 -12.70
C GLU A 547 -22.53 -1.56 -11.30
N CYS A 548 -23.16 -2.29 -10.39
CA CYS A 548 -22.66 -2.46 -9.04
C CYS A 548 -22.34 -3.92 -8.74
N PHE A 549 -21.10 -4.18 -8.36
CA PHE A 549 -20.67 -5.47 -7.83
C PHE A 549 -20.43 -5.35 -6.34
N LEU A 550 -21.31 -5.95 -5.56
CA LEU A 550 -21.24 -5.92 -4.10
C LEU A 550 -20.71 -7.27 -3.60
N LEU A 551 -19.47 -7.27 -3.16
CA LEU A 551 -18.84 -8.39 -2.46
C LEU A 551 -19.22 -8.32 -0.95
N MET A 552 -18.64 -9.17 -0.14
CA MET A 552 -18.85 -9.10 1.32
C MET A 552 -18.52 -7.69 1.82
N SER A 553 -19.49 -7.03 2.44
CA SER A 553 -19.42 -5.61 2.85
C SER A 553 -20.31 -5.31 4.04
N ALA A 554 -20.05 -4.19 4.72
CA ALA A 554 -20.91 -3.73 5.80
C ALA A 554 -22.31 -3.34 5.29
N ALA A 555 -23.35 -3.56 6.12
CA ALA A 555 -24.71 -3.26 5.76
C ALA A 555 -24.96 -1.77 5.46
N SER A 556 -24.32 -0.87 6.23
CA SER A 556 -24.37 0.57 6.01
C SER A 556 -23.91 0.97 4.62
N ASP A 557 -22.81 0.38 4.16
CA ASP A 557 -22.18 0.71 2.90
C ASP A 557 -22.93 0.15 1.70
N SER A 558 -23.32 -1.14 1.77
CA SER A 558 -24.07 -1.76 0.67
C SER A 558 -25.42 -1.11 0.45
N ASN A 559 -26.14 -0.75 1.51
CA ASN A 559 -27.44 -0.09 1.44
C ASN A 559 -27.39 1.36 0.91
N LYS A 560 -26.24 2.06 1.05
CA LYS A 560 -26.03 3.37 0.40
C LYS A 560 -26.06 3.27 -1.13
N LEU A 561 -25.46 2.19 -1.68
CA LEU A 561 -25.43 1.95 -3.13
C LEU A 561 -26.73 1.35 -3.63
N VAL A 562 -27.17 0.26 -3.01
CA VAL A 562 -28.38 -0.49 -3.37
C VAL A 562 -29.19 -0.76 -2.11
N PRO A 563 -30.35 -0.15 -1.94
CA PRO A 563 -31.23 -0.40 -0.78
C PRO A 563 -31.53 -1.88 -0.59
N ASP A 564 -31.58 -2.36 0.66
CA ASP A 564 -31.87 -3.76 1.03
C ASP A 564 -30.82 -4.81 0.56
N SER A 565 -29.68 -4.39 0.03
CA SER A 565 -28.64 -5.31 -0.46
C SER A 565 -27.86 -6.01 0.66
N ASP A 566 -27.88 -5.47 1.88
CA ASP A 566 -27.23 -6.06 3.07
C ASP A 566 -27.68 -7.48 3.35
N LYS A 567 -28.93 -7.83 3.04
CA LYS A 567 -29.48 -9.19 3.21
C LYS A 567 -28.69 -10.26 2.43
N LEU A 568 -28.02 -9.86 1.36
CA LEU A 568 -27.24 -10.74 0.52
C LEU A 568 -25.74 -10.57 0.75
N THR A 569 -25.26 -9.33 0.88
CA THR A 569 -23.83 -9.00 0.90
C THR A 569 -23.10 -9.42 2.19
N ASN A 570 -23.79 -9.37 3.34
CA ASN A 570 -23.20 -9.75 4.63
C ASN A 570 -22.83 -11.26 4.75
N LYS A 571 -23.28 -12.10 3.82
CA LYS A 571 -23.16 -13.56 3.90
C LYS A 571 -22.42 -14.17 2.72
N GLN A 572 -21.78 -13.34 1.92
CA GLN A 572 -21.12 -13.83 0.71
C GLN A 572 -19.77 -14.48 1.01
N PRO A 573 -19.46 -15.63 0.40
CA PRO A 573 -18.13 -16.19 0.37
C PRO A 573 -17.13 -15.27 -0.35
N THR A 574 -15.86 -15.36 0.01
CA THR A 574 -14.77 -14.66 -0.71
C THR A 574 -14.84 -14.96 -2.21
N GLY A 575 -14.69 -13.95 -3.05
CA GLY A 575 -14.74 -14.07 -4.50
C GLY A 575 -16.16 -14.23 -5.07
N GLN A 576 -17.21 -14.08 -4.25
CA GLN A 576 -18.56 -13.95 -4.76
C GLN A 576 -19.04 -12.51 -4.67
N ALA A 577 -19.80 -12.07 -5.68
CA ALA A 577 -20.40 -10.77 -5.73
C ALA A 577 -21.90 -10.85 -6.09
N CYS A 578 -22.72 -9.94 -5.55
CA CYS A 578 -24.02 -9.66 -6.11
C CYS A 578 -23.87 -8.59 -7.18
N TYR A 579 -24.23 -8.90 -8.40
CA TYR A 579 -24.24 -7.97 -9.52
C TYR A 579 -25.61 -7.32 -9.66
N TYR A 580 -25.61 -5.99 -9.63
CA TYR A 580 -26.81 -5.16 -9.80
C TYR A 580 -26.65 -4.27 -11.03
N HIS A 581 -27.69 -4.22 -11.85
CA HIS A 581 -27.84 -3.24 -12.91
C HIS A 581 -28.98 -2.28 -12.54
N LYS A 582 -28.70 -0.98 -12.50
CA LYS A 582 -29.67 0.06 -12.09
C LYS A 582 -30.39 -0.27 -10.76
N ARG A 583 -29.64 -0.83 -9.81
CA ARG A 583 -30.09 -1.27 -8.48
C ARG A 583 -30.98 -2.51 -8.46
N GLU A 584 -31.17 -3.19 -9.58
CA GLU A 584 -31.87 -4.46 -9.65
C GLU A 584 -30.86 -5.60 -9.69
N LEU A 585 -31.04 -6.62 -8.84
CA LEU A 585 -30.17 -7.80 -8.80
C LEU A 585 -30.30 -8.57 -10.11
N GLN A 586 -29.20 -8.74 -10.80
CA GLN A 586 -29.12 -9.50 -12.05
C GLN A 586 -28.60 -10.91 -11.82
N SER A 587 -27.59 -11.06 -10.96
CA SER A 587 -26.89 -12.32 -10.79
C SER A 587 -26.11 -12.33 -9.48
N LYS A 588 -25.96 -13.53 -8.91
CA LYS A 588 -24.92 -13.81 -7.90
C LYS A 588 -23.74 -14.42 -8.63
N VAL A 589 -22.63 -13.72 -8.64
CA VAL A 589 -21.48 -14.01 -9.49
C VAL A 589 -20.38 -14.63 -8.67
N GLN A 590 -19.88 -15.79 -9.12
CA GLN A 590 -18.56 -16.23 -8.74
C GLN A 590 -17.56 -15.56 -9.66
N THR A 591 -16.77 -14.62 -9.13
CA THR A 591 -15.76 -13.90 -9.90
C THR A 591 -14.62 -14.82 -10.28
N PHE A 592 -14.01 -14.57 -11.42
CA PHE A 592 -12.80 -15.30 -11.81
C PHE A 592 -11.70 -15.05 -10.77
N TYR A 593 -10.87 -16.07 -10.59
CA TYR A 593 -9.68 -15.96 -9.78
C TYR A 593 -8.45 -16.18 -10.66
N ALA A 594 -7.54 -15.23 -10.68
CA ALA A 594 -6.22 -15.36 -11.27
C ALA A 594 -5.15 -15.25 -10.16
N THR A 595 -4.15 -16.10 -10.23
CA THR A 595 -2.95 -15.97 -9.40
C THR A 595 -2.11 -14.79 -9.88
N ASP A 596 -1.18 -14.32 -9.05
CA ASP A 596 -0.24 -13.25 -9.46
C ASP A 596 0.61 -13.64 -10.67
N GLU A 597 0.96 -14.93 -10.80
CA GLU A 597 1.68 -15.45 -11.97
C GLU A 597 0.81 -15.41 -13.24
N GLU A 598 -0.46 -15.81 -13.15
CA GLU A 598 -1.40 -15.75 -14.27
C GLU A 598 -1.71 -14.31 -14.69
N LEU A 599 -1.80 -13.38 -13.73
CA LEU A 599 -1.95 -11.95 -14.04
C LEU A 599 -0.70 -11.39 -14.71
N ALA A 600 0.49 -11.71 -14.20
CA ALA A 600 1.76 -11.27 -14.79
C ALA A 600 1.91 -11.80 -16.24
N ASP A 601 1.62 -13.07 -16.47
CA ASP A 601 1.62 -13.71 -17.81
C ASP A 601 0.62 -13.04 -18.75
N SER A 602 -0.56 -12.70 -18.24
CA SER A 602 -1.60 -12.00 -19.01
C SER A 602 -1.19 -10.59 -19.41
N ILE A 603 -0.54 -9.86 -18.50
CA ILE A 603 -0.01 -8.51 -18.76
C ILE A 603 1.12 -8.58 -19.80
N GLU A 604 2.01 -9.57 -19.69
CA GLU A 604 3.10 -9.74 -20.65
C GLU A 604 2.57 -10.10 -22.05
N LYS A 605 1.59 -11.01 -22.15
CA LYS A 605 0.88 -11.28 -23.39
C LYS A 605 0.24 -10.05 -24.00
N ALA A 606 -0.35 -9.17 -23.17
CA ALA A 606 -0.92 -7.91 -23.64
C ALA A 606 0.17 -6.95 -24.16
N ARG A 607 1.35 -6.90 -23.52
CA ARG A 607 2.51 -6.11 -24.01
C ARG A 607 3.00 -6.65 -25.36
N GLU A 608 3.21 -7.96 -25.47
CA GLU A 608 3.62 -8.62 -26.72
C GLU A 608 2.61 -8.37 -27.84
N LYS A 609 1.32 -8.60 -27.57
CA LYS A 609 0.22 -8.41 -28.52
C LYS A 609 0.14 -6.97 -29.01
N SER A 610 0.47 -5.99 -28.18
CA SER A 610 0.44 -4.55 -28.52
C SER A 610 1.75 -4.01 -29.08
N THR A 611 2.78 -4.85 -29.32
CA THR A 611 4.13 -4.39 -29.73
C THR A 611 4.12 -3.47 -30.95
N THR A 612 3.30 -3.77 -31.96
CA THR A 612 3.14 -2.98 -33.19
C THR A 612 2.14 -1.82 -33.07
N LYS A 613 1.48 -1.67 -31.92
CA LYS A 613 0.45 -0.68 -31.68
C LYS A 613 1.01 0.63 -31.13
N GLN A 614 0.29 1.74 -31.35
CA GLN A 614 0.66 3.03 -30.77
C GLN A 614 0.37 3.05 -29.27
N SER A 615 1.26 3.65 -28.49
CA SER A 615 1.04 3.88 -27.06
C SER A 615 0.14 5.10 -26.83
N ASN A 616 -0.71 5.04 -25.82
CA ASN A 616 -1.51 6.19 -25.37
C ASN A 616 -0.65 7.25 -24.63
N GLY A 617 0.64 6.96 -24.40
CA GLY A 617 1.56 7.86 -23.71
C GLY A 617 1.33 7.80 -22.19
N GLU A 618 2.05 6.91 -21.51
CA GLU A 618 1.88 6.73 -20.06
C GLU A 618 2.49 7.89 -19.28
N ALA A 619 1.68 8.53 -18.43
CA ALA A 619 2.13 9.39 -17.36
C ALA A 619 2.08 8.62 -16.04
N TYR A 620 3.23 8.34 -15.45
CA TYR A 620 3.38 7.58 -14.21
C TYR A 620 3.64 8.50 -13.03
N PHE A 621 2.85 8.33 -11.96
CA PHE A 621 2.99 9.04 -10.71
C PHE A 621 3.11 8.03 -9.58
N SER A 622 4.17 8.17 -8.80
CA SER A 622 4.36 7.46 -7.53
C SER A 622 4.41 8.48 -6.41
N GLY A 623 3.84 8.18 -5.26
CA GLY A 623 3.90 9.04 -4.09
C GLY A 623 5.34 9.36 -3.68
N SER A 624 6.27 8.44 -3.87
CA SER A 624 7.71 8.61 -3.68
C SER A 624 8.38 8.94 -5.00
N SER A 625 8.51 10.23 -5.34
CA SER A 625 9.20 10.66 -6.57
C SER A 625 10.42 11.49 -6.22
N ILE A 626 11.59 10.86 -6.33
CA ILE A 626 12.90 11.53 -6.20
C ILE A 626 13.36 11.97 -7.58
N TYR A 627 13.58 13.27 -7.74
CA TYR A 627 14.13 13.83 -8.98
C TYR A 627 15.45 14.52 -8.72
N HIS A 628 16.41 14.26 -9.63
CA HIS A 628 17.64 15.00 -9.75
C HIS A 628 17.66 15.72 -11.09
N LEU A 629 18.31 16.89 -11.15
CA LEU A 629 18.45 17.67 -12.39
C LEU A 629 19.16 16.84 -13.47
N GLN A 630 18.54 16.75 -14.67
CA GLN A 630 19.06 16.03 -15.82
C GLN A 630 19.24 16.97 -17.02
N THR A 631 20.00 16.54 -18.02
CA THR A 631 20.21 17.30 -19.25
C THR A 631 18.93 17.57 -20.03
N GLU A 632 17.99 16.62 -20.01
CA GLU A 632 16.66 16.73 -20.64
C GLU A 632 15.84 17.86 -20.01
N ASP A 633 15.95 18.05 -18.67
CA ASP A 633 15.27 19.13 -17.96
C ASP A 633 15.75 20.50 -18.44
N LEU A 634 17.06 20.67 -18.67
CA LEU A 634 17.66 21.90 -19.19
C LEU A 634 17.26 22.17 -20.64
N GLN A 635 17.21 21.15 -21.49
CA GLN A 635 16.78 21.27 -22.89
C GLN A 635 15.31 21.66 -22.98
N SER A 636 14.46 21.03 -22.18
CA SER A 636 13.03 21.36 -22.10
C SER A 636 12.80 22.80 -21.65
N ALA A 637 13.49 23.23 -20.58
CA ALA A 637 13.40 24.60 -20.07
C ALA A 637 13.90 25.64 -21.09
N LYS A 638 14.99 25.36 -21.78
CA LYS A 638 15.55 26.25 -22.82
C LYS A 638 14.56 26.47 -23.99
N THR A 639 13.84 25.43 -24.36
CA THR A 639 12.83 25.55 -25.44
C THR A 639 11.69 26.49 -25.05
N GLN A 640 11.36 26.56 -23.75
CA GLN A 640 10.29 27.40 -23.23
C GLN A 640 10.72 28.85 -22.95
N SER A 641 12.03 29.11 -22.81
CA SER A 641 12.55 30.40 -22.35
C SER A 641 12.67 31.50 -23.44
N TYR A 642 12.42 31.20 -24.70
CA TYR A 642 12.56 32.13 -25.83
C TYR A 642 13.94 32.85 -25.88
N GLY A 643 14.98 32.20 -25.37
CA GLY A 643 16.32 32.70 -25.36
C GLY A 643 16.73 33.56 -24.16
N ALA A 644 15.92 33.67 -23.14
CA ALA A 644 16.28 34.30 -21.87
C ALA A 644 16.92 33.27 -20.92
N PRO A 645 17.75 33.73 -19.93
CA PRO A 645 18.30 32.83 -18.92
C PRO A 645 17.23 32.08 -18.12
N VAL A 646 17.46 30.78 -17.88
CA VAL A 646 16.47 29.94 -17.25
C VAL A 646 17.05 29.15 -16.07
N ALA A 647 16.40 29.24 -14.93
CA ALA A 647 16.68 28.50 -13.72
C ALA A 647 15.67 27.35 -13.57
N THR A 648 16.14 26.12 -13.60
CA THR A 648 15.31 24.92 -13.48
C THR A 648 15.35 24.42 -12.04
N ILE A 649 14.19 24.34 -11.38
CA ILE A 649 14.10 24.09 -9.92
C ILE A 649 13.45 22.74 -9.54
N GLY A 650 12.81 22.06 -10.48
CA GLY A 650 12.12 20.80 -10.23
C GLY A 650 11.25 20.37 -11.38
N ARG A 651 10.29 19.49 -11.12
CA ARG A 651 9.30 19.04 -12.11
C ARG A 651 7.89 19.37 -11.65
N SER A 652 7.06 19.81 -12.58
CA SER A 652 5.66 20.08 -12.34
C SER A 652 4.92 18.81 -11.92
N ILE A 653 3.93 18.97 -11.05
CA ILE A 653 2.98 17.92 -10.75
C ILE A 653 1.93 17.95 -11.86
N GLY A 654 1.96 16.95 -12.70
CA GLY A 654 1.06 16.86 -13.87
C GLY A 654 1.45 15.71 -14.78
N LEU A 655 0.59 15.40 -15.74
CA LEU A 655 0.76 14.25 -16.64
C LEU A 655 2.04 14.32 -17.48
N ASN A 656 2.48 15.50 -17.83
CA ASN A 656 3.68 15.68 -18.65
C ASN A 656 4.97 15.83 -17.85
N GLN A 657 4.91 15.93 -16.52
CA GLN A 657 6.04 16.11 -15.60
C GLN A 657 7.12 17.06 -16.17
N GLN A 658 6.67 18.17 -16.72
CA GLN A 658 7.57 19.15 -17.35
C GLN A 658 8.49 19.78 -16.31
N SER A 659 9.68 20.18 -16.75
CA SER A 659 10.60 20.90 -15.89
C SER A 659 9.97 22.22 -15.44
N THR A 660 9.93 22.45 -14.12
CA THR A 660 9.55 23.73 -13.55
C THR A 660 10.73 24.68 -13.66
N ALA A 661 10.59 25.68 -14.50
CA ALA A 661 11.65 26.61 -14.85
C ALA A 661 11.23 28.05 -14.60
N ILE A 662 12.20 28.87 -14.19
CA ILE A 662 12.08 30.30 -13.95
C ILE A 662 12.88 31.01 -15.01
N THR A 663 12.22 31.81 -15.84
CA THR A 663 12.89 32.63 -16.85
C THR A 663 13.21 33.99 -16.26
N LEU A 664 14.47 34.43 -16.39
CA LEU A 664 14.91 35.73 -15.92
C LEU A 664 14.98 36.71 -17.09
N THR A 665 14.16 37.75 -17.03
CA THR A 665 14.16 38.83 -18.03
C THR A 665 14.85 40.07 -17.49
N GLN A 666 14.90 41.17 -18.29
CA GLN A 666 15.44 42.47 -17.82
C GLN A 666 14.34 43.33 -17.18
N ASP A 667 13.20 42.78 -16.90
CA ASP A 667 12.12 43.48 -16.25
C ASP A 667 12.42 43.73 -14.74
N PHE A 668 11.61 44.60 -14.16
CA PHE A 668 11.69 44.95 -12.76
C PHE A 668 11.51 43.72 -11.84
N SER A 669 12.32 43.67 -10.78
CA SER A 669 12.22 42.62 -9.73
C SER A 669 12.44 41.15 -10.20
N GLU A 670 13.08 40.92 -11.31
CA GLU A 670 13.41 39.58 -11.85
C GLU A 670 14.49 38.90 -11.00
N ASN A 671 14.15 38.61 -9.76
CA ASN A 671 14.98 37.92 -8.78
C ASN A 671 14.24 36.71 -8.19
N ILE A 672 14.98 35.74 -7.68
CA ILE A 672 14.46 34.50 -7.13
C ILE A 672 14.69 34.46 -5.62
N ILE A 673 13.64 34.13 -4.86
CA ILE A 673 13.78 33.80 -3.44
C ILE A 673 13.25 32.39 -3.18
N VAL A 674 14.04 31.62 -2.41
CA VAL A 674 13.73 30.24 -1.99
C VAL A 674 13.74 30.19 -0.47
N TRP A 675 12.66 29.71 0.16
CA TRP A 675 12.65 29.55 1.60
C TRP A 675 11.83 28.34 2.06
N GLY A 676 12.04 27.96 3.29
CA GLY A 676 11.32 26.87 3.96
C GLY A 676 12.16 26.20 5.01
N THR A 677 11.57 25.23 5.69
CA THR A 677 12.28 24.39 6.65
C THR A 677 13.39 23.62 5.93
N ASN A 678 14.63 23.83 6.35
CA ASN A 678 15.82 23.30 5.65
C ASN A 678 16.51 22.19 6.48
N ARG A 679 15.74 21.19 6.92
CA ARG A 679 16.24 20.10 7.79
C ARG A 679 17.27 19.20 7.10
N GLN A 680 17.05 18.90 5.83
CA GLN A 680 17.91 18.06 4.99
C GLN A 680 18.49 18.89 3.81
N GLU A 681 18.64 20.19 4.00
CA GLU A 681 19.18 21.11 3.00
C GLU A 681 18.33 21.24 1.71
N GLN A 682 17.03 20.90 1.74
CA GLN A 682 16.17 20.90 0.55
C GLN A 682 16.05 22.27 -0.10
N ALA A 683 15.84 23.33 0.69
CA ALA A 683 15.76 24.70 0.17
C ALA A 683 17.12 25.15 -0.41
N THR A 684 18.22 24.77 0.21
CA THR A 684 19.57 25.00 -0.31
C THR A 684 19.80 24.23 -1.60
N ALA A 685 19.39 22.96 -1.65
CA ALA A 685 19.48 22.13 -2.87
C ALA A 685 18.67 22.73 -4.04
N THR A 686 17.48 23.24 -3.77
CA THR A 686 16.65 23.93 -4.78
C THR A 686 17.36 25.17 -5.34
N ALA A 687 17.97 25.98 -4.47
CA ALA A 687 18.74 27.15 -4.89
C ALA A 687 20.01 26.75 -5.70
N ILE A 688 20.70 25.70 -5.29
CA ILE A 688 21.87 25.19 -6.03
C ILE A 688 21.46 24.64 -7.40
N ASN A 689 20.35 23.91 -7.53
CA ASN A 689 19.85 23.45 -8.83
C ASN A 689 19.49 24.63 -9.75
N ALA A 690 18.90 25.70 -9.21
CA ALA A 690 18.66 26.94 -9.94
C ALA A 690 19.99 27.60 -10.41
N LEU A 691 20.98 27.71 -9.52
CA LEU A 691 22.30 28.22 -9.84
C LEU A 691 22.98 27.40 -10.95
N VAL A 692 23.04 26.08 -10.82
CA VAL A 692 23.68 25.17 -11.77
C VAL A 692 23.00 25.25 -13.14
N SER A 693 21.67 25.31 -13.18
CA SER A 693 20.94 25.44 -14.46
C SER A 693 21.20 26.78 -15.15
N LEU A 694 21.34 27.87 -14.40
CA LEU A 694 21.77 29.17 -14.93
C LEU A 694 23.24 29.11 -15.47
N MET A 695 24.15 28.47 -14.72
CA MET A 695 25.51 28.26 -15.19
C MET A 695 25.52 27.47 -16.51
N ALA A 696 24.80 26.38 -16.60
CA ALA A 696 24.66 25.57 -17.80
C ALA A 696 24.06 26.36 -18.98
N TYR A 697 23.08 27.22 -18.72
CA TYR A 697 22.51 28.08 -19.76
C TYR A 697 23.54 29.02 -20.36
N TYR A 698 24.30 29.75 -19.50
CA TYR A 698 25.32 30.70 -19.94
C TYR A 698 26.49 30.01 -20.61
N GLU A 699 26.95 28.84 -20.14
CA GLU A 699 27.96 28.04 -20.87
C GLU A 699 27.48 27.62 -22.27
N GLN A 700 26.26 27.04 -22.35
CA GLN A 700 25.71 26.58 -23.63
C GLN A 700 25.36 27.70 -24.61
N SER A 701 25.02 28.89 -24.11
CA SER A 701 24.79 30.07 -24.96
C SER A 701 26.06 30.82 -25.35
N ASN A 702 27.18 30.41 -24.81
CA ASN A 702 28.48 31.09 -24.97
C ASN A 702 28.43 32.60 -24.64
N THR A 703 27.59 32.94 -23.62
CA THR A 703 27.41 34.31 -23.15
C THR A 703 28.19 34.50 -21.86
N PRO A 704 29.11 35.46 -21.77
CA PRO A 704 29.87 35.70 -20.54
C PRO A 704 28.94 36.08 -19.37
N CYS A 705 29.07 35.41 -18.22
CA CYS A 705 28.35 35.73 -17.00
C CYS A 705 29.21 35.34 -15.79
N ASN A 706 29.25 36.18 -14.79
CA ASN A 706 29.90 35.90 -13.53
C ASN A 706 28.91 35.33 -12.49
N PHE A 707 29.40 34.43 -11.65
CA PHE A 707 28.62 33.84 -10.59
C PHE A 707 29.29 34.10 -9.25
N ILE A 708 28.63 34.83 -8.37
CA ILE A 708 29.11 35.09 -7.02
C ILE A 708 28.17 34.36 -6.06
N VAL A 709 28.71 33.47 -5.23
CA VAL A 709 27.96 32.75 -4.20
C VAL A 709 28.42 33.22 -2.83
N LEU A 710 27.53 33.88 -2.10
CA LEU A 710 27.74 34.29 -0.71
C LEU A 710 27.19 33.16 0.20
N ASP A 711 28.08 32.36 0.76
CA ASP A 711 27.70 31.26 1.67
C ASP A 711 27.67 31.71 3.11
N CYS A 712 26.45 31.90 3.64
CA CYS A 712 26.17 32.23 5.04
C CYS A 712 25.69 31.04 5.86
N THR A 713 25.68 29.81 5.32
CA THR A 713 25.06 28.64 5.96
C THR A 713 25.76 28.18 7.22
N ASN A 714 27.06 28.44 7.39
CA ASN A 714 27.88 28.07 8.57
C ASN A 714 27.79 26.61 9.01
N ASN A 715 27.37 25.70 8.14
CA ASN A 715 27.26 24.28 8.42
C ASN A 715 28.48 23.52 7.86
N PRO A 716 29.45 23.10 8.70
CA PRO A 716 30.63 22.38 8.22
C PRO A 716 30.30 20.97 7.67
N MET A 717 29.16 20.41 8.06
CA MET A 717 28.68 19.09 7.64
C MET A 717 27.69 19.16 6.47
N SER A 718 27.55 20.33 5.85
CA SER A 718 26.65 20.51 4.72
C SER A 718 27.05 19.64 3.53
N GLN A 719 26.10 18.90 2.97
CA GLN A 719 26.29 18.12 1.74
C GLN A 719 26.50 19.01 0.51
N CYS A 720 26.14 20.29 0.59
CA CYS A 720 26.30 21.26 -0.49
C CYS A 720 27.74 21.78 -0.60
N LYS A 721 28.53 21.74 0.47
CA LYS A 721 29.91 22.32 0.47
C LYS A 721 30.88 21.67 -0.52
N PRO A 722 30.96 20.34 -0.65
CA PRO A 722 31.80 19.70 -1.64
C PRO A 722 31.45 20.17 -3.07
N LEU A 723 30.19 20.31 -3.36
CA LEU A 723 29.69 20.77 -4.64
C LEU A 723 30.04 22.24 -4.90
N LEU A 724 29.87 23.12 -3.92
CA LEU A 724 30.28 24.51 -4.02
C LEU A 724 31.79 24.67 -4.24
N ALA A 725 32.61 23.88 -3.55
CA ALA A 725 34.05 23.87 -3.73
C ALA A 725 34.48 23.43 -5.17
N GLU A 726 33.74 22.51 -5.78
CA GLU A 726 33.94 22.13 -7.16
C GLU A 726 33.50 23.23 -8.13
N LEU A 727 32.40 23.93 -7.89
CA LEU A 727 31.94 25.07 -8.68
C LEU A 727 32.95 26.24 -8.63
N GLU A 728 33.61 26.47 -7.51
CA GLU A 728 34.60 27.52 -7.32
C GLU A 728 35.85 27.31 -8.20
N LYS A 729 36.13 26.09 -8.67
CA LYS A 729 37.22 25.83 -9.60
C LYS A 729 36.99 26.45 -10.98
N ARG A 730 35.76 26.87 -11.27
CA ARG A 730 35.41 27.57 -12.50
C ARG A 730 35.84 29.04 -12.41
N ALA A 731 36.55 29.53 -13.41
CA ALA A 731 37.13 30.89 -13.40
C ALA A 731 36.06 32.01 -13.30
N TYR A 732 34.84 31.73 -13.75
CA TYR A 732 33.69 32.65 -13.70
C TYR A 732 32.83 32.48 -12.43
N CYS A 733 33.19 31.62 -11.51
CA CYS A 733 32.46 31.39 -10.25
C CYS A 733 33.34 31.68 -9.05
N LYS A 734 32.80 32.42 -8.09
CA LYS A 734 33.49 32.78 -6.85
C LYS A 734 32.61 32.52 -5.64
N ILE A 735 33.14 31.77 -4.66
CA ILE A 735 32.49 31.57 -3.36
C ILE A 735 33.05 32.59 -2.37
N ILE A 736 32.16 33.32 -1.72
CA ILE A 736 32.53 34.40 -0.80
C ILE A 736 32.05 34.06 0.61
N GLN A 737 32.89 34.25 1.58
CA GLN A 737 32.53 34.11 2.99
C GLN A 737 31.68 35.30 3.47
N GLN A 738 30.79 35.08 4.43
CA GLN A 738 29.88 36.11 4.93
C GLN A 738 30.60 37.40 5.42
N SER A 739 31.84 37.28 5.93
CA SER A 739 32.64 38.45 6.42
C SER A 739 33.05 39.42 5.34
N GLU A 740 33.00 39.00 4.07
CA GLU A 740 33.32 39.81 2.92
C GLU A 740 32.06 40.25 2.13
N GLY A 741 30.92 39.64 2.44
CA GLY A 741 29.70 39.82 1.68
C GLY A 741 29.24 41.26 1.54
N GLY A 742 29.29 42.08 2.61
CA GLY A 742 28.88 43.44 2.56
C GLY A 742 29.71 44.31 1.61
N LYS A 743 31.03 44.06 1.52
CA LYS A 743 31.94 44.76 0.55
C LYS A 743 31.55 44.42 -0.88
N TYR A 744 31.28 43.15 -1.17
CA TYR A 744 30.86 42.73 -2.52
C TYR A 744 29.51 43.29 -2.90
N LEU A 745 28.51 43.32 -1.97
CA LEU A 745 27.23 43.93 -2.22
C LEU A 745 27.38 45.40 -2.61
N LYS A 746 28.22 46.16 -1.87
CA LYS A 746 28.47 47.57 -2.18
C LYS A 746 29.12 47.74 -3.55
N ARG A 747 30.13 46.93 -3.88
CA ARG A 747 30.80 46.98 -5.21
C ARG A 747 29.81 46.71 -6.34
N ILE A 748 29.00 45.66 -6.25
CA ILE A 748 27.98 45.33 -7.26
C ILE A 748 27.00 46.47 -7.44
N ALA A 749 26.55 47.08 -6.35
CA ALA A 749 25.66 48.23 -6.41
C ALA A 749 26.35 49.48 -7.08
N ASP A 750 27.61 49.73 -6.77
CA ASP A 750 28.39 50.80 -7.38
C ASP A 750 28.62 50.56 -8.91
N ASP A 751 28.84 49.26 -9.33
CA ASP A 751 29.03 48.90 -10.73
C ASP A 751 27.71 49.06 -11.53
N ILE A 752 26.56 48.69 -10.92
CA ILE A 752 25.24 48.94 -11.51
C ILE A 752 24.99 50.43 -11.66
N TYR A 753 25.28 51.22 -10.60
CA TYR A 753 25.08 52.69 -10.64
C TYR A 753 25.91 53.38 -11.72
N ARG A 754 27.11 52.85 -12.03
CA ARG A 754 28.00 53.38 -13.07
C ARG A 754 27.75 52.81 -14.47
N ASP A 755 26.77 51.92 -14.62
CA ASP A 755 26.48 51.22 -15.85
C ASP A 755 27.71 50.39 -16.39
N THR A 756 28.46 49.81 -15.45
CA THR A 756 29.66 48.98 -15.75
C THR A 756 29.48 47.55 -15.25
N ALA A 757 28.32 47.19 -14.77
CA ALA A 757 28.06 45.87 -14.24
C ALA A 757 28.14 44.80 -15.36
N PRO A 758 28.89 43.70 -15.17
CA PRO A 758 28.84 42.55 -16.07
C PRO A 758 27.57 41.76 -15.83
N ASN A 759 27.21 40.86 -16.76
CA ASN A 759 26.16 39.86 -16.47
C ASN A 759 26.56 39.09 -15.20
N LEU A 760 25.70 39.06 -14.21
CA LEU A 760 26.01 38.52 -12.90
C LEU A 760 24.81 37.82 -12.26
N ILE A 761 25.06 36.63 -11.75
CA ILE A 761 24.15 35.96 -10.84
C ILE A 761 24.74 35.99 -9.44
N LEU A 762 24.11 36.75 -8.56
CA LEU A 762 24.44 36.80 -7.13
C LEU A 762 23.58 35.79 -6.36
N THR A 763 24.19 34.71 -5.91
CA THR A 763 23.51 33.71 -5.06
C THR A 763 23.85 33.93 -3.59
N ILE A 764 22.84 34.06 -2.73
CA ILE A 764 23.02 34.21 -1.29
C ILE A 764 22.37 33.00 -0.61
N LEU A 765 23.18 32.14 0.02
CA LEU A 765 22.72 30.95 0.75
C LEU A 765 22.69 31.24 2.24
N GLY A 766 21.53 30.99 2.91
CA GLY A 766 21.36 31.23 4.32
C GLY A 766 21.36 32.72 4.69
N GLN A 767 20.68 33.55 3.93
CA GLN A 767 20.65 35.00 4.12
C GLN A 767 20.25 35.42 5.56
N ASP A 768 19.36 34.70 6.20
CA ASP A 768 18.95 34.96 7.58
C ASP A 768 20.08 34.79 8.63
N ARG A 769 21.21 34.22 8.22
CA ARG A 769 22.42 34.08 9.04
C ARG A 769 23.51 35.10 8.69
N PHE A 770 23.28 35.94 7.70
CA PHE A 770 24.25 36.96 7.28
C PHE A 770 24.46 38.02 8.36
N SER A 771 25.52 37.90 9.14
CA SER A 771 25.79 38.69 10.34
C SER A 771 26.00 40.19 10.06
N GLU A 772 26.62 40.53 8.95
CA GLU A 772 26.89 41.91 8.55
C GLU A 772 25.61 42.71 8.20
N MET A 773 24.50 42.01 7.96
CA MET A 773 23.19 42.59 7.71
C MET A 773 22.30 42.68 8.96
N LYS A 774 22.75 42.19 10.12
CA LYS A 774 22.00 42.21 11.39
C LYS A 774 22.36 43.47 12.23
N ARG A 775 21.36 44.11 12.81
CA ARG A 775 21.53 45.34 13.63
C ARG A 775 22.50 45.18 14.80
N ASN A 776 22.76 43.98 15.30
CA ASN A 776 23.58 43.71 16.49
C ASN A 776 24.91 43.00 16.14
N SER A 777 25.36 43.04 14.88
CA SER A 777 26.62 42.43 14.51
C SER A 777 27.80 43.27 15.04
N LEU A 778 28.65 42.66 15.87
CA LEU A 778 29.94 43.26 16.26
C LEU A 778 30.84 43.33 15.02
N LEU A 779 31.52 44.43 14.82
CA LEU A 779 32.49 44.63 13.73
C LEU A 779 33.62 43.58 13.80
N MET A 780 33.68 42.72 12.82
CA MET A 780 34.84 41.86 12.62
C MET A 780 35.94 42.63 11.86
N GLU A 781 37.17 42.48 12.29
CA GLU A 781 38.33 43.10 11.62
C GLU A 781 38.37 42.69 10.14
N GLU A 782 38.63 43.65 9.28
CA GLU A 782 38.75 43.46 7.81
C GLU A 782 39.89 42.54 7.44
N LYS A 783 39.60 41.31 6.96
CA LYS A 783 40.63 40.46 6.33
C LYS A 783 40.85 40.90 4.90
N LYS A 784 42.12 40.96 4.48
CA LYS A 784 42.54 41.28 3.09
C LYS A 784 41.98 40.22 2.13
N VAL A 785 41.28 40.69 1.09
CA VAL A 785 40.81 39.85 0.02
C VAL A 785 41.99 39.32 -0.80
N THR A 786 42.14 38.03 -0.91
CA THR A 786 43.17 37.41 -1.75
C THR A 786 42.79 37.53 -3.23
N GLU A 787 43.71 38.00 -4.08
CA GLU A 787 43.50 38.07 -5.54
C GLU A 787 43.22 36.68 -6.16
N ILE A 788 42.18 36.63 -6.99
CA ILE A 788 41.88 35.45 -7.81
C ILE A 788 42.66 35.56 -9.11
N LYS A 789 43.51 34.60 -9.41
CA LYS A 789 44.16 34.52 -10.73
C LYS A 789 43.18 33.90 -11.73
N PRO A 790 42.97 34.51 -12.91
CA PRO A 790 42.08 33.93 -13.92
C PRO A 790 42.63 32.61 -14.42
N ALA A 791 41.85 31.54 -14.47
CA ALA A 791 42.16 30.31 -15.16
C ALA A 791 41.77 30.45 -16.62
N VAL A 792 42.70 30.15 -17.53
CA VAL A 792 42.54 30.33 -18.96
C VAL A 792 41.67 29.27 -19.58
N SER A 793 40.60 29.62 -20.25
CA SER A 793 40.17 28.96 -21.49
C SER A 793 38.99 29.68 -22.14
N GLY A 794 39.15 30.23 -23.31
CA GLY A 794 38.20 30.35 -24.41
C GLY A 794 37.04 31.35 -24.32
N LEU A 795 36.61 31.77 -23.13
CA LEU A 795 35.64 32.85 -22.93
C LEU A 795 36.41 34.13 -22.55
N GLU A 796 36.11 35.24 -23.17
CA GLU A 796 36.61 36.54 -22.70
C GLU A 796 35.98 36.81 -21.32
N MET A 797 36.76 36.51 -20.30
CA MET A 797 36.28 36.57 -18.89
C MET A 797 36.49 37.97 -18.34
N LEU A 798 35.48 38.49 -17.75
CA LEU A 798 35.54 39.70 -16.99
C LEU A 798 36.38 39.45 -15.73
N SER A 799 37.48 40.18 -15.55
CA SER A 799 38.38 40.08 -14.42
C SER A 799 37.68 40.64 -13.14
N PHE A 800 37.72 39.87 -12.08
CA PHE A 800 37.41 40.41 -10.77
C PHE A 800 38.60 41.23 -10.28
N ASP A 801 38.56 42.59 -10.43
CA ASP A 801 39.57 43.46 -9.85
C ASP A 801 39.50 43.41 -8.31
N PRO A 802 40.62 43.55 -7.60
CA PRO A 802 40.60 43.65 -6.13
C PRO A 802 39.69 44.77 -5.66
N LEU A 803 38.95 44.54 -4.59
CA LEU A 803 38.10 45.59 -3.99
C LEU A 803 38.92 46.83 -3.63
N PRO A 804 38.55 48.01 -4.08
CA PRO A 804 39.24 49.24 -3.71
C PRO A 804 39.25 49.44 -2.21
N ASP A 805 40.37 49.86 -1.65
CA ASP A 805 40.52 50.14 -0.23
C ASP A 805 39.59 51.32 0.13
N LEU A 806 38.48 50.98 0.74
CA LEU A 806 37.53 51.96 1.25
C LEU A 806 38.09 52.52 2.55
N GLY A 807 38.82 53.62 2.43
CA GLY A 807 39.47 54.36 3.53
C GLY A 807 38.65 54.39 4.79
N ALA A 808 39.29 54.09 5.91
CA ALA A 808 38.70 54.05 7.25
C ALA A 808 38.10 55.38 7.65
N ASN A 809 36.85 55.61 7.24
CA ASN A 809 36.06 56.64 7.89
C ASN A 809 35.35 55.99 9.08
N ASN A 810 35.46 56.59 10.23
CA ASN A 810 34.83 56.22 11.51
C ASN A 810 33.29 56.26 11.39
N ILE A 811 32.72 55.23 10.80
CA ILE A 811 31.27 55.03 10.67
C ILE A 811 30.86 54.14 11.81
N THR A 812 29.86 54.55 12.61
CA THR A 812 29.25 53.76 13.68
C THR A 812 28.66 52.44 13.08
N ASP A 813 28.69 51.40 13.86
CA ASP A 813 28.29 50.01 13.45
C ASP A 813 26.89 49.97 12.76
N GLY A 814 25.92 50.71 13.29
CA GLY A 814 24.57 50.81 12.71
C GLY A 814 24.51 51.44 11.32
N SER A 815 25.50 52.28 10.95
CA SER A 815 25.53 52.92 9.62
C SER A 815 26.10 52.00 8.55
N LYS A 816 27.00 51.07 8.88
CA LYS A 816 27.52 50.08 7.94
C LYS A 816 26.44 49.05 7.60
N VAL A 817 25.73 48.55 8.58
CA VAL A 817 24.60 47.62 8.39
C VAL A 817 23.55 48.21 7.44
N LYS A 818 23.11 49.44 7.71
CA LYS A 818 22.15 50.15 6.86
C LYS A 818 22.67 50.31 5.44
N LYS A 819 23.96 50.61 5.26
CA LYS A 819 24.58 50.78 3.95
C LYS A 819 24.63 49.48 3.13
N TYR A 820 24.86 48.31 3.73
CA TYR A 820 24.84 47.02 3.04
C TYR A 820 23.40 46.60 2.73
N GLN A 821 22.42 46.86 3.59
CA GLN A 821 21.00 46.61 3.30
C GLN A 821 20.51 47.50 2.15
N GLU A 822 20.88 48.75 2.11
CA GLU A 822 20.58 49.66 0.99
C GLU A 822 21.24 49.22 -0.31
N ALA A 823 22.49 48.73 -0.26
CA ALA A 823 23.16 48.18 -1.44
C ALA A 823 22.46 46.96 -2.00
N LEU A 824 22.07 45.97 -1.15
CA LEU A 824 21.33 44.81 -1.59
C LEU A 824 19.95 45.20 -2.15
N LYS A 825 19.24 46.12 -1.51
CA LYS A 825 17.96 46.61 -2.00
C LYS A 825 18.10 47.24 -3.40
N TYR A 826 19.15 48.05 -3.62
CA TYR A 826 19.46 48.67 -4.92
C TYR A 826 19.77 47.61 -5.99
N ILE A 827 20.53 46.58 -5.62
CA ILE A 827 20.82 45.44 -6.54
C ILE A 827 19.54 44.71 -6.92
N LEU A 828 18.64 44.48 -5.98
CA LEU A 828 17.35 43.77 -6.23
C LEU A 828 16.43 44.60 -7.12
N ASP A 829 16.47 45.94 -7.01
CA ASP A 829 15.59 46.86 -7.71
C ASP A 829 16.10 47.17 -9.13
N GLU A 830 17.35 47.63 -9.25
CA GLU A 830 17.93 48.06 -10.51
C GLU A 830 18.76 47.01 -11.25
N GLY A 831 19.26 45.97 -10.53
CA GLY A 831 20.13 44.93 -11.08
C GLY A 831 19.57 44.21 -12.29
N PRO A 832 18.29 43.79 -12.31
CA PRO A 832 17.73 43.05 -13.47
C PRO A 832 17.85 43.81 -14.77
N LYS A 833 17.69 45.13 -14.77
CA LYS A 833 17.85 46.00 -15.95
C LYS A 833 19.29 45.97 -16.51
N HIS A 834 20.27 45.61 -15.69
CA HIS A 834 21.70 45.54 -16.04
C HIS A 834 22.19 44.09 -16.09
N HIS A 835 21.30 43.10 -16.26
CA HIS A 835 21.62 41.66 -16.28
C HIS A 835 22.23 41.13 -14.96
N VAL A 836 21.94 41.78 -13.87
CA VAL A 836 22.35 41.35 -12.52
C VAL A 836 21.12 40.81 -11.78
N HIS A 837 21.09 39.51 -11.51
CA HIS A 837 19.97 38.89 -10.84
C HIS A 837 20.40 38.31 -9.49
N VAL A 838 19.49 38.29 -8.53
CA VAL A 838 19.73 37.73 -7.20
C VAL A 838 18.93 36.44 -7.01
N LEU A 839 19.62 35.39 -6.60
CA LEU A 839 19.05 34.12 -6.13
C LEU A 839 19.30 34.04 -4.63
N MET A 840 18.28 34.19 -3.82
CA MET A 840 18.40 34.23 -2.35
C MET A 840 17.72 33.06 -1.69
N GLN A 841 18.43 32.33 -0.83
CA GLN A 841 17.88 31.25 -0.02
C GLN A 841 17.83 31.67 1.46
N VAL A 842 16.74 31.31 2.14
CA VAL A 842 16.43 31.67 3.51
C VAL A 842 15.93 30.47 4.28
N ASP A 843 16.56 30.14 5.42
CA ASP A 843 16.15 29.02 6.27
C ASP A 843 14.96 29.36 7.18
N LYS A 844 14.99 30.58 7.74
CA LYS A 844 14.00 31.04 8.73
C LYS A 844 13.35 32.35 8.27
N PRO A 845 12.22 32.28 7.60
CA PRO A 845 11.55 33.48 7.09
C PRO A 845 11.28 34.52 8.14
N GLY A 846 10.97 34.14 9.37
CA GLY A 846 10.68 35.06 10.49
C GLY A 846 11.81 36.05 10.80
N ASN A 847 13.07 35.66 10.56
CA ASN A 847 14.22 36.54 10.81
C ASN A 847 14.30 37.70 9.82
N ILE A 848 13.74 37.54 8.62
CA ILE A 848 13.69 38.61 7.60
C ILE A 848 12.39 39.41 7.73
N LEU A 849 11.27 38.73 7.97
CA LEU A 849 9.92 39.36 7.97
C LEU A 849 9.71 40.40 9.06
N PHE A 850 10.46 40.29 10.15
CA PHE A 850 10.34 41.25 11.26
C PHE A 850 11.29 42.46 11.15
N ASP A 851 12.18 42.47 10.15
CA ASP A 851 13.04 43.64 9.85
C ASP A 851 12.38 44.51 8.77
N GLU A 852 12.49 45.84 8.88
CA GLU A 852 12.00 46.82 7.88
C GLU A 852 12.59 46.53 6.50
N PHE A 853 13.87 46.20 6.43
CA PHE A 853 14.55 45.81 5.18
C PHE A 853 13.86 44.59 4.51
N GLY A 854 13.58 43.53 5.25
CA GLY A 854 12.97 42.32 4.71
C GLY A 854 11.57 42.57 4.15
N LYS A 855 10.75 43.39 4.84
CA LYS A 855 9.40 43.76 4.36
C LYS A 855 9.40 44.49 3.04
N GLU A 856 10.39 45.37 2.81
CA GLU A 856 10.55 46.10 1.55
C GLU A 856 11.19 45.24 0.47
N ALA A 857 12.24 44.48 0.80
CA ALA A 857 13.00 43.65 -0.16
C ALA A 857 12.17 42.51 -0.76
N ILE A 858 11.23 41.92 0.00
CA ILE A 858 10.39 40.81 -0.52
C ILE A 858 9.59 41.22 -1.74
N GLY A 859 9.15 42.47 -1.84
CA GLY A 859 8.47 43.01 -3.01
C GLY A 859 9.35 43.06 -4.28
N LEU A 860 10.66 42.94 -4.14
CA LEU A 860 11.63 42.97 -5.24
C LEU A 860 12.04 41.56 -5.76
N PHE A 861 11.31 40.51 -5.29
CA PHE A 861 11.42 39.16 -5.81
C PHE A 861 10.15 38.80 -6.58
N LYS A 862 10.20 38.79 -7.89
CA LYS A 862 9.08 38.34 -8.72
C LYS A 862 8.86 36.85 -8.59
N HIS A 863 9.94 36.07 -8.44
CA HIS A 863 9.90 34.62 -8.40
C HIS A 863 10.11 34.13 -6.96
N ARG A 864 9.07 33.53 -6.40
CA ARG A 864 9.07 33.05 -5.02
C ARG A 864 8.85 31.55 -4.98
N VAL A 865 9.76 30.84 -4.32
CA VAL A 865 9.69 29.39 -4.09
C VAL A 865 9.57 29.12 -2.62
N ILE A 866 8.56 28.37 -2.19
CA ILE A 866 8.35 28.04 -0.79
C ILE A 866 8.24 26.52 -0.60
N LEU A 867 9.11 25.97 0.25
CA LEU A 867 9.02 24.62 0.77
C LEU A 867 8.19 24.65 2.06
N LYS A 868 8.11 23.52 2.77
CA LYS A 868 7.38 23.45 4.05
C LYS A 868 7.73 24.60 4.99
N SER A 869 6.72 25.29 5.50
CA SER A 869 6.84 26.43 6.38
C SER A 869 5.55 26.57 7.21
N GLU A 870 5.46 27.61 8.05
CA GLU A 870 4.24 27.93 8.78
C GLU A 870 3.33 28.83 7.92
N ASN A 871 2.05 28.55 7.86
CA ASN A 871 1.06 29.32 7.07
C ASN A 871 1.01 30.81 7.44
N LYS A 872 1.33 31.17 8.69
CA LYS A 872 1.44 32.59 9.12
C LYS A 872 2.46 33.43 8.34
N HIS A 873 3.38 32.77 7.61
CA HIS A 873 4.40 33.45 6.81
C HIS A 873 3.91 33.80 5.40
N LEU A 874 2.79 33.25 4.95
CA LEU A 874 2.28 33.43 3.58
C LEU A 874 1.94 34.90 3.25
N ALA A 875 1.10 35.52 4.08
CA ALA A 875 0.67 36.91 3.86
C ALA A 875 1.85 37.91 3.91
N PRO A 876 2.77 37.86 4.91
CA PRO A 876 3.95 38.70 4.90
C PRO A 876 4.87 38.53 3.70
N LEU A 877 4.92 37.31 3.14
CA LEU A 877 5.72 36.98 1.96
C LEU A 877 4.98 37.21 0.64
N ARG A 878 3.78 37.81 0.71
CA ARG A 878 2.93 38.14 -0.43
C ARG A 878 2.59 36.87 -1.29
N PHE A 879 2.52 35.72 -0.66
CA PHE A 879 1.88 34.55 -1.23
C PHE A 879 0.36 34.64 -1.07
N GLY A 880 -0.37 34.03 -1.98
CA GLY A 880 -1.82 33.90 -1.87
C GLY A 880 -2.23 33.21 -0.58
N GLU A 881 -3.39 33.58 -0.02
CA GLU A 881 -3.91 32.98 1.22
C GLU A 881 -4.47 31.55 1.02
N ASP A 882 -4.57 31.10 -0.22
CA ASP A 882 -5.27 29.86 -0.61
C ASP A 882 -4.36 28.61 -0.69
N ILE A 883 -3.13 28.67 -0.15
CA ILE A 883 -2.21 27.54 -0.12
C ILE A 883 -1.91 27.10 1.32
N ASP A 884 -1.58 25.81 1.50
CA ASP A 884 -1.17 25.23 2.78
C ASP A 884 0.27 24.72 2.71
N VAL A 885 1.20 25.56 3.13
CA VAL A 885 2.64 25.22 3.15
C VAL A 885 3.03 24.42 4.39
N GLN A 886 2.19 24.39 5.41
CA GLN A 886 2.45 23.63 6.63
C GLN A 886 2.21 22.13 6.43
N SER A 887 1.30 21.76 5.55
CA SER A 887 1.01 20.38 5.18
C SER A 887 2.00 19.79 4.17
N LEU A 888 2.85 20.59 3.53
CA LEU A 888 3.88 20.10 2.61
C LEU A 888 4.81 19.10 3.31
N SER A 889 5.19 18.06 2.58
CA SER A 889 6.20 17.13 3.06
C SER A 889 7.60 17.75 3.02
N ASP A 890 8.38 17.52 4.07
CA ASP A 890 9.82 17.80 4.16
C ASP A 890 10.68 16.52 4.08
N ASP A 891 10.07 15.40 3.72
CA ASP A 891 10.75 14.16 3.39
C ASP A 891 11.22 14.18 1.94
N ASN A 892 12.43 13.71 1.68
CA ASN A 892 13.01 13.69 0.33
C ASN A 892 12.23 12.82 -0.66
N GLU A 893 11.57 11.76 -0.19
CA GLU A 893 10.75 10.88 -1.05
C GLU A 893 9.43 11.54 -1.47
N HIS A 894 8.93 12.47 -0.66
CA HIS A 894 7.63 13.13 -0.88
C HIS A 894 7.77 14.66 -0.94
N LEU A 895 8.97 15.15 -1.28
CA LEU A 895 9.27 16.58 -1.26
C LEU A 895 8.33 17.36 -2.20
N ARG A 896 7.75 18.45 -1.67
CA ARG A 896 6.85 19.35 -2.41
C ARG A 896 7.19 20.80 -2.09
N ALA A 897 7.01 21.67 -3.07
CA ALA A 897 7.16 23.09 -2.94
C ALA A 897 6.17 23.84 -3.84
N TYR A 898 5.86 25.07 -3.48
CA TYR A 898 5.13 25.99 -4.36
C TYR A 898 6.10 26.96 -5.04
N TYR A 899 5.89 27.17 -6.33
CA TYR A 899 6.47 28.26 -7.08
C TYR A 899 5.37 29.30 -7.38
N TYR A 900 5.63 30.55 -7.04
CA TYR A 900 4.71 31.67 -7.22
C TYR A 900 5.42 32.79 -8.00
N PRO A 901 5.12 32.97 -9.29
CA PRO A 901 5.44 34.20 -10.03
C PRO A 901 4.51 35.31 -9.55
N ASP A 902 5.02 36.49 -9.26
CA ASP A 902 4.21 37.59 -8.74
C ASP A 902 3.07 37.96 -9.70
N GLY A 903 1.83 37.98 -9.17
CA GLY A 903 0.62 38.24 -9.95
C GLY A 903 0.02 37.03 -10.67
N GLU A 904 0.56 35.85 -10.55
CA GLU A 904 0.04 34.59 -11.11
C GLU A 904 -0.48 33.66 -10.01
N GLN A 905 -1.01 32.51 -10.41
CA GLN A 905 -1.41 31.47 -9.47
C GLN A 905 -0.20 30.65 -9.01
N PRO A 906 -0.12 30.28 -7.72
CA PRO A 906 0.94 29.40 -7.24
C PRO A 906 0.86 28.01 -7.89
N MET A 907 2.01 27.47 -8.28
CA MET A 907 2.15 26.14 -8.85
C MET A 907 2.82 25.21 -7.88
N LEU A 908 2.21 24.07 -7.59
CA LEU A 908 2.83 23.00 -6.82
C LEU A 908 3.78 22.18 -7.72
N PHE A 909 4.97 21.89 -7.22
CA PHE A 909 5.97 21.12 -7.96
C PHE A 909 6.82 20.25 -7.02
N THR A 910 7.55 19.29 -7.58
CA THR A 910 8.53 18.49 -6.86
C THR A 910 9.93 19.08 -7.10
N PRO A 911 10.58 19.66 -6.08
CA PRO A 911 11.95 20.18 -6.22
C PRO A 911 12.96 19.08 -6.57
N PHE A 912 14.01 19.43 -7.30
CA PHE A 912 15.17 18.55 -7.44
C PHE A 912 15.94 18.45 -6.14
N LEU A 913 16.34 17.25 -5.78
CA LEU A 913 17.33 17.03 -4.73
C LEU A 913 18.72 17.50 -5.19
N LEU A 914 19.66 17.55 -4.26
CA LEU A 914 21.02 17.95 -4.56
C LEU A 914 21.57 17.11 -5.72
N PRO A 915 22.15 17.74 -6.76
CA PRO A 915 22.65 17.01 -7.90
C PRO A 915 23.86 16.16 -7.51
N ASP A 916 23.99 14.99 -8.13
CA ASP A 916 25.23 14.20 -8.03
C ASP A 916 26.39 14.97 -8.65
N ALA A 917 27.47 15.18 -7.88
CA ALA A 917 28.61 15.99 -8.34
C ALA A 917 29.27 15.38 -9.58
N GLN A 918 29.42 14.05 -9.66
CA GLN A 918 30.05 13.39 -10.80
C GLN A 918 29.19 13.55 -12.08
N TYR A 919 27.89 13.37 -11.95
CA TYR A 919 26.99 13.60 -13.09
C TYR A 919 26.96 15.05 -13.51
N LEU A 920 26.93 15.99 -12.57
CA LEU A 920 26.90 17.44 -12.82
C LEU A 920 28.08 17.87 -13.71
N PHE A 921 29.31 17.48 -13.36
CA PHE A 921 30.51 17.91 -14.08
C PHE A 921 30.80 17.10 -15.35
N ASN A 922 30.23 15.91 -15.50
CA ASN A 922 30.41 15.09 -16.69
C ASN A 922 29.30 15.28 -17.75
N ALA A 923 28.11 15.71 -17.37
CA ALA A 923 26.96 15.77 -18.25
C ALA A 923 26.35 17.18 -18.41
N ILE A 924 26.39 18.00 -17.35
CA ILE A 924 25.71 19.31 -17.32
C ILE A 924 26.69 20.45 -17.52
N LEU A 925 27.75 20.52 -16.75
CA LEU A 925 28.80 21.55 -16.80
C LEU A 925 30.08 20.93 -17.37
N ILE A 926 30.13 20.72 -18.67
CA ILE A 926 31.21 19.95 -19.35
C ILE A 926 32.46 20.79 -19.60
N ASN A 927 32.37 22.14 -19.65
CA ASN A 927 33.47 23.05 -20.03
C ASN A 927 34.23 23.60 -18.82
#